data_4a8fa3981bdce68d1fd160b9f1295d3f
#
_entry.id   4a8fa3981bdce68d1fd160b9f1295d3f
#
_cell.length_a   1.000
_cell.length_b   1.000
_cell.length_c   1.000
_cell.angle_alpha   90.00
_cell.angle_beta   90.00
_cell.angle_gamma   90.00
#
_symmetry.space_group_name_H-M   'P 1'
#
loop_
_entity.id
_entity.type
_entity.pdbx_description
1 polymer ?
#
loop_
_entity_poly.entity_id
_entity_poly.type
_entity_poly.pdbx_seq_one_letter_code
_entity_poly.pdbx_strand_id
1 'polypeptide(L)'
;MNLLLFSAFAAAACLGEPADTIKSIDIEEAVVVASPKETNALRRQAVAVSLFDETALERLNVMDVKGLSAAVPNFYMPEYGSKLTSAVYIRGVGSRINTPAVGLYVDNVPYIDKSAYDFNLLDVTRVDVLRGPQGTLYGRNTPGGLIRVYTADPLVKQGTDISAGFTTKSMAHRLSAITYLHPAENLGISVGAFYNGRNGFFTNSTLGSHADGMESGGGRTRLTWRPSHKVKVDWTASFEQSSEDACPYRHLGDSVRGAEGKMTYVPASGNIEANRRAGYRRQLFNTGLGVEHRLGKFTLSSITAYQYLRDRLYMDQDFTASDIYTLEQRQKMHSVTEEISLKSPKGKRIQWTSGLYAGYTKMQTDCPVIFQEDGIGFLNRSIGASLPSRPQMGLTFTDNSLAFLSDLDTPSFGAALFQQLSFNDLLVKGLSLTLGLRLDYDHRQLDLSSQTAQPVAYNFNMSMGQMMNINHDFSTLPQLAGTLKDDYWQLLPKFALQYSFGKNGTRGNVYAAASKGCRSGGYNIQAYSDLAQQLLRREMMLEVKDFSINTINRIPGMPDAVKQNAIAGITSTMDRIVPDEPDLRNLSYKPEQSWNYEAGTHLSFLDGRLQADLACFYMQTRDQQLAKFSESGLGRVMVNAGKSRSCGVEASLRTLWLDGRLSLAADYGFTEAVFENYDLGGGVDYTDNRVPFVPRHTMSATAYYRQPTGCDLLRSLSFGARVKGVGDIMWDEANTFGQDFYAGLDASVEAELKGGVTLTVRGANLTDTRAHTFAFLSMNRRFAQDIAPRHFSFDIKWHF
;
A
#
# COMPACT_ATOMS: atom_id res chain seq x y z
N MET A 1 -16.35 14.04 33.90
CA MET A 1 -15.99 15.43 34.21
C MET A 1 -15.30 15.58 35.57
N ASN A 2 -15.68 14.84 36.59
CA ASN A 2 -15.10 14.95 37.95
C ASN A 2 -13.68 14.34 38.09
N LEU A 3 -13.29 13.36 37.31
CA LEU A 3 -11.94 12.77 37.36
C LEU A 3 -10.85 13.67 36.71
N LEU A 4 -11.20 14.45 35.70
CA LEU A 4 -10.27 15.41 35.06
C LEU A 4 -9.99 16.64 35.94
N LEU A 5 -10.92 17.05 36.80
CA LEU A 5 -10.72 18.12 37.76
C LEU A 5 -9.85 17.66 38.94
N PHE A 6 -9.93 16.39 39.37
CA PHE A 6 -9.10 15.87 40.45
C PHE A 6 -7.63 15.72 40.07
N SER A 7 -7.32 15.38 38.79
CA SER A 7 -5.95 15.33 38.28
C SER A 7 -5.33 16.71 38.12
N ALA A 8 -6.12 17.74 37.77
CA ALA A 8 -5.63 19.12 37.64
C ALA A 8 -5.30 19.74 39.03
N PHE A 9 -6.02 19.38 40.10
CA PHE A 9 -5.76 19.90 41.46
C PHE A 9 -4.52 19.26 42.12
N ALA A 10 -4.26 17.97 41.86
CA ALA A 10 -3.06 17.30 42.37
C ALA A 10 -1.79 17.78 41.70
N ALA A 11 -1.86 18.19 40.44
CA ALA A 11 -0.72 18.72 39.69
C ALA A 11 -0.30 20.13 40.11
N ALA A 12 -1.25 20.95 40.63
CA ALA A 12 -0.96 22.32 41.08
C ALA A 12 -0.12 22.39 42.39
N ALA A 13 -0.07 21.32 43.15
CA ALA A 13 0.65 21.28 44.44
C ALA A 13 2.14 20.87 44.30
N CYS A 14 2.60 20.43 43.13
CA CYS A 14 3.96 19.92 42.91
C CYS A 14 4.82 20.78 41.96
N LEU A 15 4.51 22.06 41.81
CA LEU A 15 5.29 22.97 40.97
C LEU A 15 6.55 23.44 41.72
N GLY A 16 7.66 22.76 41.55
CA GLY A 16 8.99 23.13 42.01
C GLY A 16 9.93 23.54 40.87
N GLU A 17 11.12 24.05 41.19
CA GLU A 17 12.09 24.46 40.18
C GLU A 17 12.50 23.35 39.22
N PRO A 18 12.74 23.64 37.94
CA PRO A 18 12.99 22.62 36.92
C PRO A 18 14.38 22.01 37.05
N ALA A 19 14.44 20.71 37.26
CA ALA A 19 15.64 19.91 37.04
C ALA A 19 15.71 19.47 35.56
N ASP A 20 16.85 19.69 34.89
CA ASP A 20 17.25 19.34 33.54
C ASP A 20 16.66 20.16 32.38
N THR A 21 17.53 21.07 31.92
CA THR A 21 17.38 21.72 30.60
C THR A 21 17.70 20.73 29.49
N ILE A 22 16.71 20.41 28.64
CA ILE A 22 16.93 19.71 27.38
C ILE A 22 17.70 20.65 26.45
N LYS A 23 19.02 20.44 26.35
CA LYS A 23 19.85 21.10 25.35
C LYS A 23 19.35 20.71 23.95
N SER A 24 19.37 21.67 23.02
CA SER A 24 18.94 21.54 21.63
C SER A 24 19.12 20.11 21.07
N ILE A 25 18.04 19.46 20.68
CA ILE A 25 18.11 18.19 19.96
C ILE A 25 18.48 18.54 18.52
N ASP A 26 19.75 18.42 18.19
CA ASP A 26 20.17 18.37 16.81
C ASP A 26 19.85 16.97 16.25
N ILE A 27 18.67 16.82 15.68
CA ILE A 27 18.23 15.57 15.04
C ILE A 27 19.25 15.07 14.01
N GLU A 28 20.10 15.97 13.47
CA GLU A 28 21.18 15.60 12.56
C GLU A 28 22.35 14.86 13.25
N GLU A 29 22.69 15.18 14.49
CA GLU A 29 23.81 14.54 15.20
C GLU A 29 23.43 13.22 15.88
N ALA A 30 22.21 13.09 16.40
CA ALA A 30 21.72 11.84 16.99
C ALA A 30 21.45 10.73 15.95
N VAL A 31 21.41 11.07 14.66
CA VAL A 31 20.98 10.21 13.56
C VAL A 31 22.12 9.89 12.59
N VAL A 32 23.30 9.51 13.12
CA VAL A 32 24.33 8.86 12.29
C VAL A 32 24.13 7.33 12.29
N VAL A 33 22.96 6.86 11.90
CA VAL A 33 22.89 5.49 11.38
C VAL A 33 23.29 5.59 9.91
N ALA A 34 24.50 5.21 9.60
CA ALA A 34 24.98 5.17 8.24
C ALA A 34 24.21 4.09 7.49
N SER A 35 23.30 4.48 6.59
CA SER A 35 22.82 3.55 5.57
C SER A 35 24.03 3.02 4.78
N PRO A 36 24.07 1.72 4.44
CA PRO A 36 25.14 1.15 3.64
C PRO A 36 25.35 1.87 2.30
N LYS A 37 24.31 2.52 1.77
CA LYS A 37 24.30 3.17 0.45
C LYS A 37 24.63 4.67 0.49
N GLU A 38 24.51 5.33 1.62
CA GLU A 38 24.61 6.79 1.71
C GLU A 38 25.94 7.25 2.27
N THR A 39 26.46 8.33 1.72
CA THR A 39 27.73 8.92 2.15
C THR A 39 27.53 10.10 3.10
N ASN A 40 26.36 10.74 3.09
CA ASN A 40 26.03 11.92 3.90
C ASN A 40 24.69 11.76 4.64
N ALA A 41 24.47 12.54 5.69
CA ALA A 41 23.19 12.63 6.38
C ALA A 41 22.07 13.07 5.41
N LEU A 42 20.84 12.60 5.60
CA LEU A 42 19.75 12.78 4.63
C LEU A 42 19.41 14.25 4.37
N ARG A 43 19.33 15.08 5.41
CA ARG A 43 19.07 16.52 5.25
C ARG A 43 20.24 17.29 4.59
N ARG A 44 21.38 16.63 4.39
CA ARG A 44 22.53 17.13 3.61
C ARG A 44 22.57 16.56 2.20
N GLN A 45 21.48 15.96 1.74
CA GLN A 45 21.34 15.42 0.39
C GLN A 45 20.25 16.21 -0.35
N ALA A 46 20.35 16.21 -1.68
CA ALA A 46 19.36 16.82 -2.58
C ALA A 46 18.14 15.90 -2.73
N VAL A 47 17.29 15.83 -1.70
CA VAL A 47 16.07 15.00 -1.66
C VAL A 47 15.12 15.53 -0.58
N ALA A 48 13.84 15.60 -0.88
CA ALA A 48 12.80 15.89 0.11
C ALA A 48 12.65 14.72 1.07
N VAL A 49 12.79 14.97 2.37
CA VAL A 49 12.77 13.93 3.40
C VAL A 49 11.98 14.36 4.63
N SER A 50 11.28 13.41 5.26
CA SER A 50 10.73 13.54 6.61
C SER A 50 11.39 12.52 7.51
N LEU A 51 11.90 12.98 8.66
CA LEU A 51 12.61 12.17 9.64
C LEU A 51 11.82 12.18 10.95
N PHE A 52 11.56 10.99 11.49
CA PHE A 52 10.88 10.80 12.77
C PHE A 52 11.77 9.96 13.67
N ASP A 53 12.13 10.50 14.82
CA ASP A 53 12.78 9.76 15.91
C ASP A 53 11.73 9.04 16.77
N GLU A 54 12.19 8.23 17.74
CA GLU A 54 11.35 7.48 18.69
C GLU A 54 10.34 8.41 19.39
N THR A 55 10.80 9.57 19.86
CA THR A 55 9.96 10.56 20.54
C THR A 55 8.87 11.13 19.63
N ALA A 56 9.19 11.46 18.39
CA ALA A 56 8.20 11.94 17.42
C ALA A 56 7.16 10.87 17.08
N LEU A 57 7.59 9.62 16.90
CA LEU A 57 6.67 8.49 16.62
C LEU A 57 5.71 8.24 17.80
N GLU A 58 6.20 8.27 19.03
CA GLU A 58 5.39 8.14 20.25
C GLU A 58 4.38 9.29 20.40
N ARG A 59 4.80 10.54 20.22
CA ARG A 59 3.93 11.73 20.28
C ARG A 59 2.84 11.70 19.23
N LEU A 60 3.16 11.24 18.03
CA LEU A 60 2.22 11.08 16.93
C LEU A 60 1.36 9.81 17.05
N ASN A 61 1.66 8.93 18.01
CA ASN A 61 1.04 7.62 18.18
C ASN A 61 1.10 6.77 16.90
N VAL A 62 2.28 6.72 16.28
CA VAL A 62 2.53 5.93 15.06
C VAL A 62 2.81 4.49 15.45
N MET A 63 1.86 3.60 15.23
CA MET A 63 1.94 2.17 15.56
C MET A 63 2.24 1.29 14.34
N ASP A 64 1.97 1.82 13.16
CA ASP A 64 2.20 1.21 11.85
C ASP A 64 2.57 2.28 10.82
N VAL A 65 2.87 1.88 9.60
CA VAL A 65 3.22 2.80 8.51
C VAL A 65 2.06 3.73 8.13
N LYS A 66 0.81 3.30 8.30
CA LYS A 66 -0.39 4.12 8.02
C LYS A 66 -0.48 5.35 8.92
N GLY A 67 -0.02 5.22 10.17
CA GLY A 67 0.05 6.33 11.12
C GLY A 67 0.87 7.53 10.66
N LEU A 68 1.72 7.37 9.62
CA LEU A 68 2.47 8.45 8.98
C LEU A 68 1.62 9.29 8.02
N SER A 69 0.42 8.83 7.63
CA SER A 69 -0.47 9.61 6.76
C SER A 69 -0.78 10.97 7.38
N ALA A 70 -0.75 12.00 6.56
CA ALA A 70 -0.83 13.41 6.92
C ALA A 70 0.34 13.97 7.78
N ALA A 71 1.13 13.13 8.47
CA ALA A 71 2.34 13.56 9.16
C ALA A 71 3.53 13.79 8.21
N VAL A 72 3.46 13.22 7.01
CA VAL A 72 4.42 13.42 5.92
C VAL A 72 3.73 14.16 4.80
N PRO A 73 4.25 15.30 4.30
CA PRO A 73 3.68 16.01 3.17
C PRO A 73 3.50 15.10 1.94
N ASN A 74 2.32 15.16 1.31
CA ASN A 74 1.95 14.41 0.11
C ASN A 74 2.09 12.88 0.23
N PHE A 75 1.97 12.38 1.46
CA PHE A 75 1.96 10.95 1.78
C PHE A 75 0.55 10.53 2.23
N TYR A 76 0.03 9.49 1.63
CA TYR A 76 -1.26 8.93 2.01
C TYR A 76 -1.27 7.40 1.90
N MET A 77 -1.67 6.74 2.96
CA MET A 77 -1.88 5.29 3.01
C MET A 77 -3.25 5.02 3.62
N PRO A 78 -4.29 4.88 2.79
CA PRO A 78 -5.67 4.66 3.27
C PRO A 78 -5.87 3.27 3.85
N GLU A 79 -6.91 3.12 4.66
CA GLU A 79 -7.42 1.82 5.07
C GLU A 79 -8.25 1.23 3.93
N TYR A 80 -7.76 0.14 3.33
CA TYR A 80 -8.44 -0.56 2.23
C TYR A 80 -9.27 -1.76 2.69
N GLY A 81 -9.55 -1.87 3.97
CA GLY A 81 -10.35 -2.95 4.52
C GLY A 81 -9.60 -4.24 4.81
N SER A 82 -8.33 -4.36 4.42
CA SER A 82 -7.46 -5.46 4.85
C SER A 82 -5.99 -5.16 4.61
N LYS A 83 -5.10 -5.83 5.35
CA LYS A 83 -3.64 -5.75 5.18
C LYS A 83 -3.14 -6.25 3.82
N LEU A 84 -3.92 -7.02 3.08
CA LEU A 84 -3.59 -7.44 1.71
C LEU A 84 -3.31 -6.24 0.81
N THR A 85 -4.09 -5.16 0.97
CA THR A 85 -3.96 -3.94 0.17
C THR A 85 -3.38 -2.83 1.04
N SER A 86 -2.07 -2.80 1.20
CA SER A 86 -1.35 -1.76 1.95
C SER A 86 -0.64 -0.81 0.98
N ALA A 87 -1.43 -0.09 0.19
CA ALA A 87 -0.91 0.80 -0.85
C ALA A 87 -0.56 2.18 -0.31
N VAL A 88 0.63 2.65 -0.64
CA VAL A 88 1.13 3.99 -0.29
C VAL A 88 1.12 4.87 -1.52
N TYR A 89 0.61 6.09 -1.36
CA TYR A 89 0.65 7.17 -2.35
C TYR A 89 1.59 8.28 -1.89
N ILE A 90 2.52 8.65 -2.76
CA ILE A 90 3.40 9.82 -2.56
C ILE A 90 3.40 10.63 -3.85
N ARG A 91 3.12 11.95 -3.77
CA ARG A 91 3.14 12.88 -4.91
C ARG A 91 2.30 12.42 -6.12
N GLY A 92 1.16 11.78 -5.88
CA GLY A 92 0.30 11.28 -6.95
C GLY A 92 0.67 9.92 -7.52
N VAL A 93 1.78 9.32 -7.07
CA VAL A 93 2.21 7.98 -7.51
C VAL A 93 1.91 6.97 -6.40
N GLY A 94 1.15 5.95 -6.72
CA GLY A 94 0.73 4.91 -5.77
C GLY A 94 0.26 3.64 -6.45
N SER A 95 -0.03 2.60 -5.66
CA SER A 95 -0.45 1.30 -6.17
C SER A 95 -1.46 0.64 -5.25
N ARG A 96 -2.65 0.38 -5.76
CA ARG A 96 -3.69 -0.35 -5.04
C ARG A 96 -3.53 -1.87 -5.14
N ILE A 97 -3.12 -2.38 -6.30
CA ILE A 97 -2.91 -3.81 -6.55
C ILE A 97 -1.51 -4.07 -7.13
N ASN A 98 -1.07 -5.32 -7.08
CA ASN A 98 0.22 -5.80 -7.60
C ASN A 98 1.44 -5.11 -6.96
N THR A 99 2.46 -4.75 -7.75
CA THR A 99 3.75 -4.24 -7.28
C THR A 99 3.63 -2.89 -6.58
N PRO A 100 4.38 -2.64 -5.49
CA PRO A 100 4.36 -1.35 -4.80
C PRO A 100 4.96 -0.21 -5.64
N ALA A 101 4.51 1.02 -5.37
CA ALA A 101 5.05 2.24 -5.97
C ALA A 101 6.00 2.99 -5.01
N VAL A 102 6.04 2.61 -3.76
CA VAL A 102 6.92 3.13 -2.72
C VAL A 102 7.64 1.96 -2.08
N GLY A 103 8.97 2.04 -1.97
CA GLY A 103 9.78 0.99 -1.35
C GLY A 103 9.69 1.03 0.18
N LEU A 104 9.81 -0.13 0.82
CA LEU A 104 9.91 -0.25 2.27
C LEU A 104 11.11 -1.09 2.66
N TYR A 105 11.91 -0.56 3.58
CA TYR A 105 13.08 -1.24 4.15
C TYR A 105 13.03 -1.17 5.68
N VAL A 106 13.28 -2.29 6.34
CA VAL A 106 13.41 -2.36 7.80
C VAL A 106 14.82 -2.84 8.13
N ASP A 107 15.62 -2.02 8.83
CA ASP A 107 17.05 -2.26 9.10
C ASP A 107 17.84 -2.64 7.83
N ASN A 108 17.57 -1.96 6.73
CA ASN A 108 18.12 -2.19 5.38
C ASN A 108 17.64 -3.48 4.67
N VAL A 109 16.76 -4.28 5.28
CA VAL A 109 16.12 -5.45 4.67
C VAL A 109 14.91 -4.99 3.85
N PRO A 110 14.83 -5.28 2.53
CA PRO A 110 13.70 -4.88 1.71
C PRO A 110 12.45 -5.71 2.02
N TYR A 111 11.30 -5.07 2.07
CA TYR A 111 9.97 -5.70 2.07
C TYR A 111 9.44 -5.69 0.63
N ILE A 112 9.27 -6.87 0.05
CA ILE A 112 9.08 -7.02 -1.40
C ILE A 112 7.62 -6.82 -1.81
N ASP A 113 6.69 -7.42 -1.06
CA ASP A 113 5.27 -7.33 -1.36
C ASP A 113 4.57 -6.27 -0.49
N LYS A 114 3.62 -5.53 -1.07
CA LYS A 114 2.88 -4.48 -0.35
C LYS A 114 2.01 -5.02 0.78
N SER A 115 1.54 -6.29 0.72
CA SER A 115 0.80 -6.91 1.83
C SER A 115 1.64 -7.06 3.10
N ALA A 116 2.97 -6.94 2.97
CA ALA A 116 3.89 -6.90 4.08
C ALA A 116 4.08 -5.49 4.70
N TYR A 117 3.51 -4.43 4.12
CA TYR A 117 3.78 -3.03 4.53
C TYR A 117 3.04 -2.60 5.79
N ASP A 118 1.90 -3.22 6.08
CA ASP A 118 1.15 -3.00 7.32
C ASP A 118 1.56 -4.05 8.37
N PHE A 119 2.57 -3.71 9.16
CA PHE A 119 3.10 -4.54 10.24
C PHE A 119 3.28 -3.72 11.53
N ASN A 120 3.40 -4.40 12.66
CA ASN A 120 3.62 -3.74 13.94
C ASN A 120 5.03 -3.14 14.05
N LEU A 121 5.10 -1.84 14.39
CA LEU A 121 6.36 -1.12 14.60
C LEU A 121 6.91 -1.38 16.01
N LEU A 122 7.27 -2.63 16.32
CA LEU A 122 7.93 -2.97 17.58
C LEU A 122 9.38 -2.46 17.59
N ASP A 123 9.78 -1.75 18.66
CA ASP A 123 11.16 -1.30 18.89
C ASP A 123 11.73 -0.33 17.84
N VAL A 124 10.88 0.47 17.24
CA VAL A 124 11.30 1.41 16.21
C VAL A 124 11.81 2.69 16.84
N THR A 125 13.06 3.04 16.51
CA THR A 125 13.72 4.27 16.97
C THR A 125 13.73 5.36 15.93
N ARG A 126 13.49 5.01 14.64
CA ARG A 126 13.52 5.98 13.56
C ARG A 126 12.74 5.50 12.35
N VAL A 127 12.03 6.45 11.73
CA VAL A 127 11.44 6.27 10.39
C VAL A 127 11.85 7.43 9.50
N ASP A 128 12.37 7.11 8.31
CA ASP A 128 12.67 8.08 7.26
C ASP A 128 11.71 7.87 6.10
N VAL A 129 11.15 8.94 5.59
CA VAL A 129 10.35 8.93 4.37
C VAL A 129 10.99 9.85 3.34
N LEU A 130 11.54 9.26 2.28
CA LEU A 130 12.13 9.96 1.15
C LEU A 130 11.06 10.07 0.06
N ARG A 131 10.77 11.28 -0.40
CA ARG A 131 9.75 11.55 -1.39
C ARG A 131 10.38 11.75 -2.78
N GLY A 132 9.66 11.30 -3.80
CA GLY A 132 10.17 11.22 -5.17
C GLY A 132 11.06 10.00 -5.43
N PRO A 133 11.38 9.72 -6.70
CA PRO A 133 12.04 8.50 -7.12
C PRO A 133 13.39 8.25 -6.43
N GLN A 134 13.57 7.05 -5.91
CA GLN A 134 14.81 6.58 -5.31
C GLN A 134 15.46 5.45 -6.15
N GLY A 135 15.14 5.40 -7.44
CA GLY A 135 15.51 4.31 -8.34
C GLY A 135 17.00 4.02 -8.41
N THR A 136 17.87 5.03 -8.39
CA THR A 136 19.32 4.85 -8.57
C THR A 136 19.96 3.97 -7.48
N LEU A 137 19.63 4.16 -6.21
CA LEU A 137 20.21 3.38 -5.09
C LEU A 137 19.33 2.21 -4.66
N TYR A 138 18.01 2.32 -4.81
CA TYR A 138 17.05 1.35 -4.28
C TYR A 138 16.32 0.56 -5.37
N GLY A 139 16.49 0.95 -6.65
CA GLY A 139 16.00 0.23 -7.80
C GLY A 139 14.52 0.42 -8.10
N ARG A 140 13.93 -0.60 -8.72
CA ARG A 140 12.53 -0.64 -9.11
C ARG A 140 11.59 -0.59 -7.89
N ASN A 141 10.32 -0.26 -8.15
CA ASN A 141 9.24 -0.16 -7.17
C ASN A 141 9.45 0.96 -6.14
N THR A 142 10.18 2.00 -6.53
CA THR A 142 10.42 3.23 -5.76
C THR A 142 10.12 4.52 -6.53
N PRO A 143 9.19 4.55 -7.51
CA PRO A 143 8.93 5.77 -8.28
C PRO A 143 8.27 6.88 -7.44
N GLY A 144 7.45 6.55 -6.44
CA GLY A 144 6.86 7.51 -5.52
C GLY A 144 7.78 7.92 -4.39
N GLY A 145 8.63 7.00 -3.91
CA GLY A 145 9.50 7.25 -2.77
C GLY A 145 9.99 6.01 -2.05
N LEU A 146 10.48 6.23 -0.83
CA LEU A 146 11.06 5.19 0.00
C LEU A 146 10.75 5.42 1.48
N ILE A 147 10.33 4.38 2.17
CA ILE A 147 10.17 4.35 3.63
C ILE A 147 11.28 3.48 4.20
N ARG A 148 11.99 3.99 5.22
CA ARG A 148 13.00 3.23 5.95
C ARG A 148 12.68 3.26 7.42
N VAL A 149 12.61 2.09 8.01
CA VAL A 149 12.36 1.87 9.42
C VAL A 149 13.63 1.32 10.05
N TYR A 150 14.04 1.89 11.18
CA TYR A 150 15.19 1.43 11.95
C TYR A 150 14.76 1.10 13.36
N THR A 151 15.19 -0.08 13.83
CA THR A 151 14.95 -0.52 15.19
C THR A 151 16.16 -0.20 16.07
N ALA A 152 15.98 -0.30 17.38
CA ALA A 152 17.05 -0.02 18.35
C ALA A 152 18.28 -0.89 18.09
N ASP A 153 19.48 -0.29 18.19
CA ASP A 153 20.74 -1.05 18.17
C ASP A 153 20.97 -1.66 19.56
N PRO A 154 20.95 -3.01 19.69
CA PRO A 154 21.09 -3.67 20.97
C PRO A 154 22.50 -3.51 21.60
N LEU A 155 23.49 -2.96 20.90
CA LEU A 155 24.75 -2.54 21.50
C LEU A 155 24.66 -1.20 22.22
N VAL A 156 23.61 -0.42 22.00
CA VAL A 156 23.43 0.93 22.55
C VAL A 156 22.34 0.97 23.61
N LYS A 157 21.17 0.40 23.28
CA LYS A 157 20.01 0.36 24.18
C LYS A 157 20.16 -0.81 25.15
N GLN A 158 19.83 -0.59 26.41
CA GLN A 158 19.88 -1.57 27.50
C GLN A 158 18.55 -1.61 28.24
N GLY A 159 18.35 -2.65 29.05
CA GLY A 159 17.16 -2.80 29.87
C GLY A 159 16.04 -3.54 29.17
N THR A 160 14.84 -3.37 29.69
CA THR A 160 13.62 -4.01 29.21
C THR A 160 12.50 -2.97 29.08
N ASP A 161 11.85 -2.94 27.94
CA ASP A 161 10.65 -2.14 27.71
C ASP A 161 9.41 -3.05 27.74
N ILE A 162 8.43 -2.71 28.57
CA ILE A 162 7.09 -3.34 28.57
C ILE A 162 6.06 -2.27 28.28
N SER A 163 5.10 -2.55 27.43
CA SER A 163 3.96 -1.67 27.22
C SER A 163 2.64 -2.41 27.17
N ALA A 164 1.60 -1.77 27.71
CA ALA A 164 0.23 -2.23 27.63
C ALA A 164 -0.69 -1.05 27.28
N GLY A 165 -1.68 -1.30 26.44
CA GLY A 165 -2.63 -0.27 26.03
C GLY A 165 -4.05 -0.82 25.86
N PHE A 166 -5.03 0.06 26.07
CA PHE A 166 -6.45 -0.22 25.87
C PHE A 166 -7.12 0.93 25.14
N THR A 167 -8.02 0.64 24.19
CA THR A 167 -8.79 1.64 23.44
C THR A 167 -10.29 1.38 23.58
N THR A 168 -11.03 2.43 23.90
CA THR A 168 -12.50 2.39 24.03
C THR A 168 -13.17 2.15 22.68
N LYS A 169 -14.45 1.84 22.67
CA LYS A 169 -15.31 1.54 21.51
C LYS A 169 -14.87 0.31 20.73
N SER A 170 -13.68 0.30 20.17
CA SER A 170 -13.14 -0.89 19.46
C SER A 170 -12.70 -2.00 20.41
N MET A 171 -12.66 -1.74 21.72
CA MET A 171 -12.14 -2.66 22.76
C MET A 171 -10.73 -3.18 22.41
N ALA A 172 -9.93 -2.32 21.75
CA ALA A 172 -8.59 -2.73 21.37
C ALA A 172 -7.68 -2.84 22.60
N HIS A 173 -6.88 -3.88 22.62
CA HIS A 173 -5.85 -4.12 23.63
C HIS A 173 -4.51 -4.42 22.95
N ARG A 174 -3.44 -3.94 23.58
CA ARG A 174 -2.08 -4.07 23.07
C ARG A 174 -1.16 -4.46 24.20
N LEU A 175 -0.26 -5.38 23.92
CA LEU A 175 0.79 -5.79 24.83
C LEU A 175 2.09 -5.93 24.05
N SER A 176 3.19 -5.42 24.59
CA SER A 176 4.51 -5.69 24.03
C SER A 176 5.58 -5.71 25.12
N ALA A 177 6.60 -6.50 24.87
CA ALA A 177 7.79 -6.55 25.71
C ALA A 177 9.01 -6.76 24.83
N ILE A 178 10.11 -6.06 25.14
CA ILE A 178 11.40 -6.25 24.50
C ILE A 178 12.51 -6.09 25.52
N THR A 179 13.52 -6.95 25.45
CA THR A 179 14.71 -6.88 26.32
C THR A 179 15.98 -6.81 25.47
N TYR A 180 16.98 -6.08 26.01
CA TYR A 180 18.27 -5.87 25.39
C TYR A 180 19.36 -6.51 26.27
N LEU A 181 20.03 -7.49 25.72
CA LEU A 181 21.05 -8.30 26.38
C LEU A 181 22.42 -7.94 25.82
N HIS A 182 23.41 -7.87 26.70
CA HIS A 182 24.83 -7.61 26.38
C HIS A 182 25.68 -8.78 26.85
N PRO A 183 25.71 -9.91 26.12
CA PRO A 183 26.52 -11.05 26.50
C PRO A 183 28.03 -10.75 26.50
N ALA A 184 28.45 -9.75 25.70
CA ALA A 184 29.79 -9.21 25.65
C ALA A 184 29.79 -7.75 25.23
N GLU A 185 30.87 -7.00 25.51
CA GLU A 185 30.99 -5.59 25.13
C GLU A 185 30.80 -5.31 23.62
N ASN A 186 31.09 -6.28 22.78
CA ASN A 186 31.01 -6.20 21.35
C ASN A 186 29.81 -6.97 20.75
N LEU A 187 28.92 -7.53 21.59
CA LEU A 187 27.75 -8.31 21.18
C LEU A 187 26.50 -7.85 21.92
N GLY A 188 25.53 -7.33 21.18
CA GLY A 188 24.21 -6.97 21.66
C GLY A 188 23.15 -7.84 21.01
N ILE A 189 22.14 -8.24 21.79
CA ILE A 189 20.99 -9.02 21.32
C ILE A 189 19.73 -8.35 21.87
N SER A 190 18.72 -8.11 21.00
CA SER A 190 17.38 -7.78 21.45
C SER A 190 16.40 -8.89 21.09
N VAL A 191 15.45 -9.15 21.99
CA VAL A 191 14.35 -10.10 21.78
C VAL A 191 13.07 -9.45 22.29
N GLY A 192 12.07 -9.37 21.43
CA GLY A 192 10.78 -8.79 21.78
C GLY A 192 9.61 -9.54 21.18
N ALA A 193 8.46 -9.37 21.81
CA ALA A 193 7.19 -9.93 21.35
C ALA A 193 6.06 -8.92 21.55
N PHE A 194 4.98 -9.08 20.79
CA PHE A 194 3.79 -8.27 20.92
C PHE A 194 2.52 -9.09 20.67
N TYR A 195 1.42 -8.59 21.20
CA TYR A 195 0.07 -9.04 20.90
C TYR A 195 -0.89 -7.84 20.81
N ASN A 196 -1.71 -7.79 19.78
CA ASN A 196 -2.72 -6.76 19.55
C ASN A 196 -4.05 -7.44 19.21
N GLY A 197 -5.14 -6.95 19.78
CA GLY A 197 -6.48 -7.37 19.44
C GLY A 197 -7.47 -6.23 19.46
N ARG A 198 -8.54 -6.31 18.68
CA ARG A 198 -9.67 -5.39 18.71
C ARG A 198 -10.94 -6.07 18.20
N ASN A 199 -12.09 -5.69 18.75
CA ASN A 199 -13.39 -6.10 18.22
C ASN A 199 -13.77 -5.30 16.96
N GLY A 200 -13.34 -4.02 16.88
CA GLY A 200 -13.62 -3.12 15.78
C GLY A 200 -14.60 -1.99 16.13
N PHE A 201 -14.73 -1.05 15.19
CA PHE A 201 -15.59 0.14 15.32
C PHE A 201 -16.91 -0.01 14.57
N PHE A 202 -16.97 -0.89 13.57
CA PHE A 202 -18.06 -0.97 12.62
C PHE A 202 -18.79 -2.31 12.75
N THR A 203 -20.10 -2.27 12.50
CA THR A 203 -20.98 -3.44 12.57
C THR A 203 -21.60 -3.71 11.21
N ASN A 204 -21.60 -4.97 10.77
CA ASN A 204 -22.34 -5.43 9.62
C ASN A 204 -23.81 -5.59 10.00
N SER A 205 -24.73 -4.90 9.34
CA SER A 205 -26.16 -4.88 9.66
C SER A 205 -26.86 -6.18 9.27
N THR A 206 -26.39 -6.88 8.24
CA THR A 206 -26.94 -8.16 7.78
C THR A 206 -26.53 -9.31 8.72
N LEU A 207 -25.26 -9.34 9.15
CA LEU A 207 -24.74 -10.40 10.00
C LEU A 207 -24.88 -10.14 11.49
N GLY A 208 -25.14 -8.89 11.90
CA GLY A 208 -25.22 -8.49 13.31
C GLY A 208 -23.90 -8.61 14.09
N SER A 209 -22.75 -8.66 13.38
CA SER A 209 -21.40 -8.84 13.95
C SER A 209 -20.48 -7.68 13.61
N HIS A 210 -19.38 -7.54 14.36
CA HIS A 210 -18.33 -6.58 13.97
C HIS A 210 -17.74 -6.94 12.61
N ALA A 211 -17.31 -5.92 11.86
CA ALA A 211 -16.83 -6.03 10.48
C ALA A 211 -15.36 -5.63 10.32
N ASP A 212 -14.69 -5.16 11.36
CA ASP A 212 -13.30 -4.70 11.37
C ASP A 212 -12.52 -5.18 12.60
N GLY A 213 -12.90 -6.34 13.16
CA GLY A 213 -12.16 -7.01 14.21
C GLY A 213 -10.77 -7.47 13.74
N MET A 214 -9.78 -7.56 14.65
CA MET A 214 -8.42 -7.98 14.31
C MET A 214 -7.72 -8.56 15.53
N GLU A 215 -6.91 -9.59 15.26
CA GLU A 215 -5.92 -10.13 16.18
C GLU A 215 -4.59 -10.27 15.47
N SER A 216 -3.50 -9.87 16.11
CA SER A 216 -2.15 -10.07 15.61
C SER A 216 -1.18 -10.30 16.75
N GLY A 217 -0.19 -11.15 16.50
CA GLY A 217 0.89 -11.41 17.44
C GLY A 217 2.15 -11.78 16.70
N GLY A 218 3.26 -11.53 17.35
CA GLY A 218 4.57 -11.81 16.74
C GLY A 218 5.72 -11.42 17.61
N GLY A 219 6.90 -11.48 17.02
CA GLY A 219 8.12 -11.14 17.70
C GLY A 219 9.23 -10.72 16.76
N ARG A 220 10.25 -10.16 17.35
CA ARG A 220 11.42 -9.68 16.67
C ARG A 220 12.66 -9.97 17.48
N THR A 221 13.74 -10.29 16.78
CA THR A 221 15.08 -10.36 17.36
C THR A 221 16.07 -9.62 16.47
N ARG A 222 17.04 -8.99 17.09
CA ARG A 222 18.18 -8.37 16.43
C ARG A 222 19.46 -8.72 17.16
N LEU A 223 20.50 -9.07 16.42
CA LEU A 223 21.83 -9.32 16.91
C LEU A 223 22.79 -8.37 16.20
N THR A 224 23.51 -7.56 16.98
CA THR A 224 24.60 -6.72 16.47
C THR A 224 25.91 -7.17 17.11
N TRP A 225 26.85 -7.59 16.26
CA TRP A 225 28.16 -8.09 16.67
C TRP A 225 29.27 -7.33 15.97
N ARG A 226 30.25 -6.88 16.76
CA ARG A 226 31.44 -6.19 16.28
C ARG A 226 32.68 -6.99 16.63
N PRO A 227 32.98 -8.11 15.92
CA PRO A 227 34.14 -8.95 16.26
C PRO A 227 35.47 -8.20 16.20
N SER A 228 35.51 -7.08 15.46
CA SER A 228 36.66 -6.18 15.43
C SER A 228 36.19 -4.76 15.07
N HIS A 229 37.06 -3.76 15.21
CA HIS A 229 36.81 -2.39 14.79
C HIS A 229 36.59 -2.24 13.25
N LYS A 230 36.88 -3.29 12.46
CA LYS A 230 36.71 -3.31 10.98
C LYS A 230 35.47 -4.03 10.54
N VAL A 231 34.88 -4.89 11.35
CA VAL A 231 33.75 -5.73 10.97
C VAL A 231 32.56 -5.47 11.88
N LYS A 232 31.41 -5.26 11.29
CA LYS A 232 30.10 -5.25 11.95
C LYS A 232 29.20 -6.29 11.26
N VAL A 233 28.57 -7.12 12.06
CA VAL A 233 27.54 -8.08 11.65
C VAL A 233 26.22 -7.65 12.30
N ASP A 234 25.17 -7.53 11.53
CA ASP A 234 23.85 -7.15 11.99
C ASP A 234 22.85 -8.19 11.44
N TRP A 235 22.26 -8.98 12.31
CA TRP A 235 21.25 -9.96 11.92
C TRP A 235 19.92 -9.60 12.55
N THR A 236 18.88 -9.62 11.75
CA THR A 236 17.51 -9.36 12.18
C THR A 236 16.59 -10.47 11.75
N ALA A 237 15.62 -10.83 12.58
CA ALA A 237 14.52 -11.70 12.22
C ALA A 237 13.22 -11.20 12.86
N SER A 238 12.12 -11.27 12.14
CA SER A 238 10.79 -10.92 12.63
C SER A 238 9.74 -11.89 12.10
N PHE A 239 8.76 -12.17 12.93
CA PHE A 239 7.60 -12.96 12.57
C PHE A 239 6.34 -12.27 13.06
N GLU A 240 5.31 -12.21 12.22
CA GLU A 240 3.97 -11.72 12.56
C GLU A 240 2.93 -12.66 11.97
N GLN A 241 1.97 -13.04 12.81
CA GLN A 241 0.73 -13.67 12.40
C GLN A 241 -0.42 -12.72 12.68
N SER A 242 -1.31 -12.52 11.71
CA SER A 242 -2.51 -11.70 11.85
C SER A 242 -3.74 -12.39 11.29
N SER A 243 -4.89 -12.12 11.92
CA SER A 243 -6.22 -12.51 11.46
C SER A 243 -7.13 -11.31 11.66
N GLU A 244 -7.84 -10.88 10.62
CA GLU A 244 -8.73 -9.74 10.68
C GLU A 244 -10.02 -10.00 9.91
N ASP A 245 -11.11 -9.36 10.34
CA ASP A 245 -12.28 -9.15 9.51
C ASP A 245 -11.89 -8.17 8.41
N ALA A 246 -12.38 -8.39 7.21
CA ALA A 246 -11.99 -7.62 6.05
C ALA A 246 -13.18 -6.92 5.39
N CYS A 247 -12.87 -5.89 4.60
CA CYS A 247 -13.83 -5.22 3.73
C CYS A 247 -15.06 -4.63 4.45
N PRO A 248 -14.91 -3.81 5.51
CA PRO A 248 -16.02 -3.17 6.20
C PRO A 248 -16.61 -2.02 5.37
N TYR A 249 -17.07 -2.33 4.15
CA TYR A 249 -17.51 -1.33 3.19
C TYR A 249 -18.99 -1.03 3.35
N ARG A 250 -19.31 0.25 3.57
CA ARG A 250 -20.68 0.77 3.60
C ARG A 250 -21.20 0.93 2.18
N HIS A 251 -22.42 0.47 1.92
CA HIS A 251 -23.14 0.69 0.68
C HIS A 251 -23.77 2.08 0.68
N LEU A 252 -23.19 3.02 -0.05
CA LEU A 252 -23.64 4.42 -0.06
C LEU A 252 -24.81 4.65 -1.00
N GLY A 253 -24.86 3.93 -2.14
CA GLY A 253 -25.94 4.05 -3.12
C GLY A 253 -25.58 3.48 -4.50
N ASP A 254 -26.55 3.49 -5.37
CA ASP A 254 -26.52 2.91 -6.70
C ASP A 254 -26.53 4.00 -7.79
N SER A 255 -25.76 3.79 -8.85
CA SER A 255 -25.87 4.60 -10.08
C SER A 255 -26.82 3.91 -11.03
N VAL A 256 -28.02 4.46 -11.19
CA VAL A 256 -29.10 3.90 -12.01
C VAL A 256 -29.21 4.69 -13.32
N ARG A 257 -29.30 3.99 -14.44
CA ARG A 257 -29.51 4.61 -15.74
C ARG A 257 -30.98 4.96 -15.92
N GLY A 258 -31.29 6.24 -15.96
CA GLY A 258 -32.64 6.73 -16.21
C GLY A 258 -33.12 6.51 -17.65
N ALA A 259 -34.41 6.74 -17.93
CA ALA A 259 -35.05 6.54 -19.24
C ALA A 259 -34.38 7.36 -20.37
N GLU A 260 -33.75 8.49 -20.05
CA GLU A 260 -33.02 9.35 -20.99
C GLU A 260 -31.56 8.95 -21.17
N GLY A 261 -31.14 7.80 -20.61
CA GLY A 261 -29.75 7.32 -20.65
C GLY A 261 -28.78 8.00 -19.66
N LYS A 262 -29.25 9.00 -18.89
CA LYS A 262 -28.46 9.69 -17.87
C LYS A 262 -28.33 8.83 -16.61
N MET A 263 -27.10 8.70 -16.09
CA MET A 263 -26.87 8.04 -14.81
C MET A 263 -27.34 8.94 -13.67
N THR A 264 -28.17 8.40 -12.78
CA THR A 264 -28.68 9.07 -11.59
C THR A 264 -28.24 8.29 -10.35
N TYR A 265 -27.77 9.00 -9.36
CA TYR A 265 -27.39 8.40 -8.07
C TYR A 265 -28.61 8.27 -7.16
N VAL A 266 -28.83 7.04 -6.65
CA VAL A 266 -29.88 6.73 -5.68
C VAL A 266 -29.19 6.31 -4.37
N PRO A 267 -29.37 7.03 -3.25
CA PRO A 267 -28.79 6.65 -1.96
C PRO A 267 -29.29 5.28 -1.49
N ALA A 268 -28.37 4.48 -0.92
CA ALA A 268 -28.70 3.23 -0.23
C ALA A 268 -28.79 3.44 1.29
N SER A 269 -28.83 2.35 2.06
CA SER A 269 -28.94 2.38 3.53
C SER A 269 -27.79 3.09 4.22
N GLY A 270 -26.62 3.11 3.59
CA GLY A 270 -25.38 3.59 4.19
C GLY A 270 -24.80 2.65 5.25
N ASN A 271 -25.21 1.40 5.29
CA ASN A 271 -24.72 0.36 6.19
C ASN A 271 -23.69 -0.56 5.54
N ILE A 272 -23.02 -1.37 6.34
CA ILE A 272 -22.26 -2.53 5.88
C ILE A 272 -23.25 -3.69 5.77
N GLU A 273 -23.47 -4.21 4.56
CA GLU A 273 -24.55 -5.12 4.25
C GLU A 273 -24.11 -6.48 3.69
N ALA A 274 -22.82 -6.73 3.56
CA ALA A 274 -22.30 -7.98 3.04
C ALA A 274 -22.95 -9.19 3.73
N ASN A 275 -23.44 -10.15 2.93
CA ASN A 275 -24.16 -11.33 3.45
C ASN A 275 -23.21 -12.43 3.96
N ARG A 276 -21.91 -12.31 3.66
CA ARG A 276 -20.87 -13.23 4.11
C ARG A 276 -19.76 -12.49 4.84
N ARG A 277 -19.23 -13.12 5.91
CA ARG A 277 -18.12 -12.54 6.68
C ARG A 277 -16.83 -12.61 5.86
N ALA A 278 -16.30 -11.46 5.48
CA ALA A 278 -14.99 -11.36 4.87
C ALA A 278 -13.89 -11.47 5.94
N GLY A 279 -12.73 -12.00 5.55
CA GLY A 279 -11.61 -12.13 6.47
C GLY A 279 -10.27 -12.23 5.75
N TYR A 280 -9.22 -11.75 6.42
CA TYR A 280 -7.85 -11.86 5.95
C TYR A 280 -6.95 -12.45 7.03
N ARG A 281 -6.13 -13.42 6.64
CA ARG A 281 -5.13 -14.05 7.51
C ARG A 281 -3.77 -13.95 6.85
N ARG A 282 -2.72 -13.65 7.65
CA ARG A 282 -1.36 -13.53 7.15
C ARG A 282 -0.35 -14.09 8.13
N GLN A 283 0.65 -14.77 7.59
CA GLN A 283 1.91 -15.12 8.24
C GLN A 283 3.03 -14.44 7.47
N LEU A 284 3.80 -13.59 8.14
CA LEU A 284 4.90 -12.83 7.57
C LEU A 284 6.16 -13.12 8.37
N PHE A 285 7.18 -13.64 7.71
CA PHE A 285 8.52 -13.83 8.28
C PHE A 285 9.53 -13.09 7.42
N ASN A 286 10.36 -12.27 8.06
CA ASN A 286 11.45 -11.56 7.42
C ASN A 286 12.72 -11.79 8.20
N THR A 287 13.84 -12.01 7.50
CA THR A 287 15.16 -12.06 8.12
C THR A 287 16.19 -11.43 7.19
N GLY A 288 17.20 -10.82 7.77
CA GLY A 288 18.30 -10.21 7.04
C GLY A 288 19.61 -10.29 7.79
N LEU A 289 20.65 -10.54 7.03
CA LEU A 289 22.03 -10.54 7.51
C LEU A 289 22.80 -9.45 6.79
N GLY A 290 23.19 -8.42 7.52
CA GLY A 290 24.06 -7.34 7.07
C GLY A 290 25.50 -7.56 7.58
N VAL A 291 26.47 -7.50 6.69
CA VAL A 291 27.90 -7.54 7.03
C VAL A 291 28.57 -6.30 6.48
N GLU A 292 29.17 -5.49 7.35
CA GLU A 292 30.01 -4.36 6.95
C GLU A 292 31.48 -4.67 7.26
N HIS A 293 32.34 -4.48 6.26
CA HIS A 293 33.78 -4.65 6.42
C HIS A 293 34.54 -3.41 5.92
N ARG A 294 35.38 -2.83 6.79
CA ARG A 294 36.26 -1.71 6.44
C ARG A 294 37.52 -2.26 5.76
N LEU A 295 37.56 -2.11 4.44
CA LEU A 295 38.70 -2.47 3.58
C LEU A 295 39.63 -1.26 3.41
N GLY A 296 40.54 -1.05 4.35
CA GLY A 296 41.38 0.15 4.37
C GLY A 296 40.55 1.43 4.49
N LYS A 297 40.45 2.20 3.42
CA LYS A 297 39.66 3.46 3.33
C LYS A 297 38.19 3.24 2.91
N PHE A 298 37.87 2.10 2.34
CA PHE A 298 36.55 1.79 1.79
C PHE A 298 35.70 0.99 2.78
N THR A 299 34.39 1.00 2.58
CA THR A 299 33.47 0.15 3.30
C THR A 299 32.77 -0.77 2.32
N LEU A 300 32.96 -2.06 2.46
CA LEU A 300 32.20 -3.11 1.79
C LEU A 300 31.03 -3.49 2.66
N SER A 301 29.83 -3.54 2.09
CA SER A 301 28.62 -3.98 2.77
C SER A 301 27.93 -5.05 1.92
N SER A 302 27.49 -6.12 2.55
CA SER A 302 26.63 -7.17 1.97
C SER A 302 25.37 -7.27 2.80
N ILE A 303 24.22 -7.36 2.14
CA ILE A 303 22.91 -7.55 2.79
C ILE A 303 22.21 -8.69 2.10
N THR A 304 22.11 -9.82 2.76
CA THR A 304 21.31 -10.97 2.36
C THR A 304 19.98 -10.93 3.09
N ALA A 305 18.87 -11.00 2.36
CA ALA A 305 17.55 -10.98 2.96
C ALA A 305 16.68 -12.12 2.44
N TYR A 306 15.81 -12.61 3.32
CA TYR A 306 14.78 -13.57 2.98
C TYR A 306 13.44 -13.14 3.55
N GLN A 307 12.39 -13.20 2.71
CA GLN A 307 11.01 -12.94 3.09
C GLN A 307 10.13 -14.15 2.74
N TYR A 308 9.34 -14.56 3.72
CA TYR A 308 8.26 -15.51 3.54
C TYR A 308 6.94 -14.84 3.87
N LEU A 309 5.97 -14.97 2.97
CA LEU A 309 4.60 -14.53 3.15
C LEU A 309 3.66 -15.68 2.82
N ARG A 310 2.69 -15.91 3.69
CA ARG A 310 1.54 -16.76 3.40
C ARG A 310 0.29 -16.02 3.85
N ASP A 311 -0.63 -15.82 2.93
CA ASP A 311 -1.87 -15.15 3.26
C ASP A 311 -3.09 -15.79 2.61
N ARG A 312 -4.26 -15.40 3.11
CA ARG A 312 -5.56 -15.82 2.62
C ARG A 312 -6.56 -14.69 2.84
N LEU A 313 -7.07 -14.15 1.75
CA LEU A 313 -8.25 -13.28 1.74
C LEU A 313 -9.46 -14.11 1.32
N TYR A 314 -10.55 -14.00 2.05
CA TYR A 314 -11.88 -14.43 1.63
C TYR A 314 -12.82 -13.23 1.71
N MET A 315 -13.60 -13.00 0.69
CA MET A 315 -14.56 -11.89 0.69
C MET A 315 -15.80 -12.18 -0.15
N ASP A 316 -16.89 -11.62 0.31
CA ASP A 316 -18.07 -11.33 -0.47
C ASP A 316 -17.73 -10.14 -1.38
N GLN A 317 -17.62 -10.38 -2.68
CA GLN A 317 -17.09 -9.40 -3.62
C GLN A 317 -18.15 -8.39 -4.10
N ASP A 318 -19.43 -8.68 -3.92
CA ASP A 318 -20.49 -7.72 -4.25
C ASP A 318 -20.82 -6.77 -3.09
N PHE A 319 -20.34 -7.07 -1.87
CA PHE A 319 -20.45 -6.27 -0.64
C PHE A 319 -21.90 -5.92 -0.25
N THR A 320 -22.88 -6.72 -0.66
CA THR A 320 -24.30 -6.47 -0.41
C THR A 320 -24.99 -7.65 0.27
N ALA A 321 -26.29 -7.51 0.51
CA ALA A 321 -27.10 -8.61 1.05
C ALA A 321 -27.45 -9.69 0.01
N SER A 322 -27.15 -9.48 -1.28
CA SER A 322 -27.34 -10.46 -2.33
C SER A 322 -26.20 -11.49 -2.32
N ASP A 323 -26.48 -12.73 -2.73
CA ASP A 323 -25.49 -13.81 -2.80
C ASP A 323 -24.99 -13.99 -4.25
N ILE A 324 -24.25 -12.97 -4.76
CA ILE A 324 -23.81 -12.94 -6.15
C ILE A 324 -22.54 -13.76 -6.34
N TYR A 325 -21.42 -13.38 -5.69
CA TYR A 325 -20.20 -14.15 -5.81
C TYR A 325 -19.20 -13.89 -4.69
N THR A 326 -18.41 -14.89 -4.41
CA THR A 326 -17.31 -14.83 -3.45
C THR A 326 -15.98 -14.98 -4.16
N LEU A 327 -14.97 -14.31 -3.62
CA LEU A 327 -13.59 -14.44 -4.05
C LEU A 327 -12.74 -14.88 -2.88
N GLU A 328 -11.91 -15.88 -3.12
CA GLU A 328 -10.84 -16.24 -2.20
C GLU A 328 -9.48 -16.03 -2.91
N GLN A 329 -8.50 -15.50 -2.20
CA GLN A 329 -7.14 -15.37 -2.71
C GLN A 329 -6.18 -15.92 -1.66
N ARG A 330 -5.49 -17.01 -1.99
CA ARG A 330 -4.46 -17.64 -1.16
C ARG A 330 -3.13 -17.41 -1.84
N GLN A 331 -2.17 -16.86 -1.11
CA GLN A 331 -0.84 -16.59 -1.65
C GLN A 331 0.24 -17.21 -0.77
N LYS A 332 1.30 -17.67 -1.41
CA LYS A 332 2.52 -18.11 -0.77
C LYS A 332 3.72 -17.57 -1.52
N MET A 333 4.51 -16.74 -0.85
CA MET A 333 5.67 -16.09 -1.44
C MET A 333 6.95 -16.49 -0.72
N HIS A 334 7.98 -16.75 -1.50
CA HIS A 334 9.37 -16.84 -1.06
C HIS A 334 10.19 -15.84 -1.85
N SER A 335 10.94 -15.00 -1.16
CA SER A 335 11.83 -14.05 -1.80
C SER A 335 13.20 -14.06 -1.13
N VAL A 336 14.25 -14.12 -1.93
CA VAL A 336 15.66 -13.99 -1.50
C VAL A 336 16.26 -12.83 -2.27
N THR A 337 16.96 -11.95 -1.56
CA THR A 337 17.69 -10.84 -2.19
C THR A 337 19.10 -10.74 -1.62
N GLU A 338 20.04 -10.38 -2.47
CA GLU A 338 21.42 -10.06 -2.11
C GLU A 338 21.80 -8.71 -2.68
N GLU A 339 22.40 -7.87 -1.85
CA GLU A 339 22.96 -6.62 -2.28
C GLU A 339 24.37 -6.43 -1.73
N ILE A 340 25.33 -6.24 -2.63
CA ILE A 340 26.71 -5.93 -2.29
C ILE A 340 27.02 -4.51 -2.71
N SER A 341 27.53 -3.69 -1.80
CA SER A 341 27.94 -2.32 -2.09
C SER A 341 29.31 -1.97 -1.53
N LEU A 342 30.06 -1.20 -2.29
CA LEU A 342 31.34 -0.65 -1.91
C LEU A 342 31.22 0.87 -1.89
N LYS A 343 31.66 1.46 -0.78
CA LYS A 343 31.51 2.89 -0.48
C LYS A 343 32.84 3.55 -0.20
N SER A 344 33.03 4.75 -0.76
CA SER A 344 34.20 5.60 -0.50
C SER A 344 34.19 6.19 0.91
N PRO A 345 35.34 6.67 1.44
CA PRO A 345 35.41 7.36 2.72
C PRO A 345 34.53 8.61 2.74
N LYS A 346 33.94 8.87 3.92
CA LYS A 346 33.19 10.11 4.18
C LYS A 346 34.11 11.36 4.16
N GLY A 347 33.52 12.53 3.89
CA GLY A 347 34.21 13.82 3.96
C GLY A 347 35.27 14.06 2.89
N LYS A 348 35.29 13.27 1.81
CA LYS A 348 36.18 13.48 0.66
C LYS A 348 35.51 14.34 -0.41
N ARG A 349 36.35 15.05 -1.21
CA ARG A 349 35.88 15.86 -2.34
C ARG A 349 35.12 15.02 -3.37
N ILE A 350 35.56 13.78 -3.61
CA ILE A 350 34.85 12.81 -4.45
C ILE A 350 34.41 11.66 -3.53
N GLN A 351 33.12 11.45 -3.47
CA GLN A 351 32.50 10.34 -2.76
C GLN A 351 31.72 9.50 -3.76
N TRP A 352 31.71 8.20 -3.55
CA TRP A 352 30.99 7.30 -4.44
C TRP A 352 30.47 6.07 -3.71
N THR A 353 29.43 5.50 -4.27
CA THR A 353 28.86 4.21 -3.89
C THR A 353 28.61 3.42 -5.15
N SER A 354 29.16 2.22 -5.24
CA SER A 354 28.94 1.25 -6.33
C SER A 354 28.32 0.00 -5.73
N GLY A 355 27.46 -0.67 -6.46
CA GLY A 355 26.91 -1.92 -5.94
C GLY A 355 26.25 -2.79 -7.01
N LEU A 356 25.99 -4.01 -6.59
CA LEU A 356 25.33 -5.08 -7.31
C LEU A 356 24.10 -5.50 -6.50
N TYR A 357 23.02 -5.83 -7.18
CA TYR A 357 21.81 -6.39 -6.58
C TYR A 357 21.39 -7.61 -7.39
N ALA A 358 20.93 -8.65 -6.69
CA ALA A 358 20.23 -9.78 -7.28
C ALA A 358 19.06 -10.18 -6.39
N GLY A 359 17.97 -10.62 -6.97
CA GLY A 359 16.81 -11.10 -6.21
C GLY A 359 15.99 -12.10 -7.00
N TYR A 360 15.47 -13.09 -6.31
CA TYR A 360 14.54 -14.06 -6.85
C TYR A 360 13.30 -14.09 -5.95
N THR A 361 12.13 -14.03 -6.57
CA THR A 361 10.84 -14.13 -5.87
C THR A 361 9.97 -15.14 -6.60
N LYS A 362 9.41 -16.09 -5.86
CA LYS A 362 8.37 -16.99 -6.36
C LYS A 362 7.10 -16.74 -5.53
N MET A 363 6.01 -16.39 -6.20
CA MET A 363 4.68 -16.27 -5.59
C MET A 363 3.74 -17.27 -6.28
N GLN A 364 3.12 -18.09 -5.47
CA GLN A 364 2.06 -19.01 -5.85
C GLN A 364 0.75 -18.40 -5.39
N THR A 365 -0.24 -18.34 -6.27
CA THR A 365 -1.56 -17.78 -5.98
C THR A 365 -2.64 -18.75 -6.45
N ASP A 366 -3.53 -19.09 -5.53
CA ASP A 366 -4.78 -19.80 -5.78
C ASP A 366 -5.91 -18.81 -5.51
N CYS A 367 -6.76 -18.56 -6.50
CA CYS A 367 -7.74 -17.48 -6.46
C CYS A 367 -9.12 -17.95 -6.97
N PRO A 368 -9.80 -18.90 -6.27
CA PRO A 368 -11.12 -19.34 -6.69
C PRO A 368 -12.16 -18.23 -6.64
N VAL A 369 -12.96 -18.16 -7.71
CA VAL A 369 -14.13 -17.28 -7.84
C VAL A 369 -15.37 -18.15 -7.93
N ILE A 370 -16.33 -17.96 -7.04
CA ILE A 370 -17.53 -18.78 -6.94
C ILE A 370 -18.77 -17.90 -7.10
N PHE A 371 -19.48 -18.09 -8.20
CA PHE A 371 -20.81 -17.53 -8.39
C PHE A 371 -21.82 -18.36 -7.60
N GLN A 372 -22.64 -17.69 -6.85
CA GLN A 372 -23.70 -18.26 -6.01
C GLN A 372 -25.05 -18.15 -6.73
N GLU A 373 -26.14 -18.48 -6.09
CA GLU A 373 -27.48 -18.55 -6.69
C GLU A 373 -27.90 -17.24 -7.38
N ASP A 374 -27.78 -16.07 -6.70
CA ASP A 374 -28.08 -14.78 -7.32
C ASP A 374 -27.12 -14.44 -8.47
N GLY A 375 -25.88 -14.91 -8.35
CA GLY A 375 -24.84 -14.77 -9.37
C GLY A 375 -25.15 -15.59 -10.63
N ILE A 376 -25.65 -16.82 -10.50
CA ILE A 376 -26.12 -17.61 -11.64
C ILE A 376 -27.30 -16.88 -12.32
N GLY A 377 -28.24 -16.35 -11.55
CA GLY A 377 -29.31 -15.53 -12.07
C GLY A 377 -28.81 -14.29 -12.85
N PHE A 378 -27.76 -13.63 -12.33
CA PHE A 378 -27.10 -12.51 -13.00
C PHE A 378 -26.44 -12.95 -14.33
N LEU A 379 -25.70 -14.05 -14.35
CA LEU A 379 -25.05 -14.58 -15.54
C LEU A 379 -26.09 -14.98 -16.60
N ASN A 380 -27.16 -15.68 -16.20
CA ASN A 380 -28.24 -16.08 -17.10
C ASN A 380 -28.91 -14.87 -17.76
N ARG A 381 -29.16 -13.78 -17.01
CA ARG A 381 -29.71 -12.54 -17.58
C ARG A 381 -28.72 -11.89 -18.56
N SER A 382 -27.44 -11.84 -18.22
CA SER A 382 -26.39 -11.26 -19.06
C SER A 382 -26.23 -12.02 -20.38
N ILE A 383 -26.24 -13.36 -20.34
CA ILE A 383 -26.17 -14.20 -21.54
C ILE A 383 -27.45 -14.01 -22.36
N GLY A 384 -28.63 -14.09 -21.74
CA GLY A 384 -29.92 -13.93 -22.41
C GLY A 384 -30.03 -12.61 -23.14
N ALA A 385 -29.51 -11.50 -22.56
CA ALA A 385 -29.51 -10.19 -23.21
C ALA A 385 -28.60 -10.12 -24.46
N SER A 386 -27.62 -11.00 -24.59
CA SER A 386 -26.71 -11.08 -25.75
C SER A 386 -27.24 -11.97 -26.89
N LEU A 387 -28.27 -12.77 -26.61
CA LEU A 387 -28.81 -13.70 -27.60
C LEU A 387 -29.84 -13.02 -28.54
N PRO A 388 -29.95 -13.50 -29.79
CA PRO A 388 -30.94 -12.98 -30.74
C PRO A 388 -32.37 -13.25 -30.27
N SER A 389 -33.27 -12.30 -30.52
CA SER A 389 -34.70 -12.49 -30.29
C SER A 389 -35.41 -13.23 -31.46
N ARG A 390 -34.72 -13.36 -32.59
CA ARG A 390 -35.20 -14.08 -33.78
C ARG A 390 -34.08 -14.81 -34.49
N PRO A 391 -34.04 -16.16 -34.47
CA PRO A 391 -34.94 -17.05 -33.68
C PRO A 391 -34.82 -16.75 -32.19
N GLN A 392 -35.88 -17.03 -31.43
CA GLN A 392 -35.88 -16.89 -30.00
C GLN A 392 -34.93 -17.98 -29.42
N MET A 393 -33.84 -17.55 -28.81
CA MET A 393 -32.83 -18.43 -28.21
C MET A 393 -32.74 -18.14 -26.72
N GLY A 394 -32.60 -19.20 -25.95
CA GLY A 394 -32.31 -19.16 -24.53
C GLY A 394 -31.12 -20.04 -24.19
N LEU A 395 -30.27 -19.60 -23.31
CA LEU A 395 -29.14 -20.34 -22.78
C LEU A 395 -29.06 -20.05 -21.28
N THR A 396 -29.19 -21.08 -20.45
CA THR A 396 -29.29 -20.93 -19.00
C THR A 396 -28.45 -21.98 -18.29
N PHE A 397 -27.67 -21.58 -17.32
CA PHE A 397 -27.05 -22.52 -16.39
C PHE A 397 -28.12 -23.21 -15.56
N THR A 398 -27.94 -24.51 -15.33
CA THR A 398 -28.86 -25.35 -14.56
C THR A 398 -28.41 -25.56 -13.13
N ASP A 399 -27.12 -25.39 -12.85
CA ASP A 399 -26.57 -25.48 -11.51
C ASP A 399 -26.80 -24.18 -10.72
N ASN A 400 -26.93 -24.28 -9.38
CA ASN A 400 -27.10 -23.14 -8.49
C ASN A 400 -25.79 -22.44 -8.12
N SER A 401 -24.65 -22.97 -8.56
CA SER A 401 -23.33 -22.36 -8.32
C SER A 401 -22.36 -22.70 -9.45
N LEU A 402 -21.42 -21.80 -9.70
CA LEU A 402 -20.36 -21.96 -10.69
C LEU A 402 -19.04 -21.52 -10.09
N ALA A 403 -18.07 -22.43 -9.97
CA ALA A 403 -16.77 -22.15 -9.40
C ALA A 403 -15.66 -22.26 -10.44
N PHE A 404 -14.90 -21.17 -10.60
CA PHE A 404 -13.64 -21.13 -11.34
C PHE A 404 -12.48 -21.30 -10.37
N LEU A 405 -11.66 -22.29 -10.59
CA LEU A 405 -10.44 -22.58 -9.85
C LEU A 405 -9.24 -22.08 -10.64
N SER A 406 -8.18 -21.67 -9.95
CA SER A 406 -6.94 -21.24 -10.60
C SER A 406 -5.72 -21.67 -9.79
N ASP A 407 -4.65 -21.95 -10.47
CA ASP A 407 -3.29 -22.11 -9.95
C ASP A 407 -2.38 -21.23 -10.78
N LEU A 408 -1.74 -20.25 -10.13
CA LEU A 408 -0.93 -19.22 -10.76
C LEU A 408 0.43 -19.16 -10.07
N ASP A 409 1.46 -19.55 -10.79
CA ASP A 409 2.85 -19.35 -10.38
C ASP A 409 3.45 -18.13 -11.06
N THR A 410 3.99 -17.21 -10.26
CA THR A 410 4.64 -16.00 -10.78
C THR A 410 6.10 -15.88 -10.29
N PRO A 411 7.03 -16.70 -10.83
CA PRO A 411 8.44 -16.52 -10.55
C PRO A 411 8.98 -15.24 -11.22
N SER A 412 9.86 -14.55 -10.50
CA SER A 412 10.57 -13.37 -11.03
C SER A 412 12.01 -13.35 -10.58
N PHE A 413 12.89 -12.89 -11.47
CA PHE A 413 14.30 -12.68 -11.19
C PHE A 413 14.67 -11.25 -11.54
N GLY A 414 15.47 -10.60 -10.70
CA GLY A 414 15.98 -9.27 -10.98
C GLY A 414 17.45 -9.15 -10.64
N ALA A 415 18.18 -8.42 -11.47
CA ALA A 415 19.57 -8.08 -11.23
C ALA A 415 19.84 -6.62 -11.56
N ALA A 416 20.78 -5.99 -10.86
CA ALA A 416 21.12 -4.61 -11.16
C ALA A 416 22.56 -4.28 -10.83
N LEU A 417 23.09 -3.30 -11.57
CA LEU A 417 24.36 -2.62 -11.32
C LEU A 417 24.07 -1.14 -11.08
N PHE A 418 24.62 -0.56 -10.02
CA PHE A 418 24.43 0.85 -9.72
C PHE A 418 25.71 1.55 -9.29
N GLN A 419 25.78 2.83 -9.64
CA GLN A 419 26.88 3.73 -9.31
C GLN A 419 26.32 5.12 -8.98
N GLN A 420 26.76 5.70 -7.86
CA GLN A 420 26.51 7.10 -7.54
C GLN A 420 27.83 7.80 -7.21
N LEU A 421 28.04 8.97 -7.78
CA LEU A 421 29.21 9.80 -7.59
C LEU A 421 28.74 11.15 -7.05
N SER A 422 29.40 11.66 -6.02
CA SER A 422 29.18 13.01 -5.49
C SER A 422 30.49 13.79 -5.48
N PHE A 423 30.50 14.92 -6.17
CA PHE A 423 31.62 15.85 -6.24
C PHE A 423 31.30 17.00 -5.28
N ASN A 424 31.97 17.06 -4.14
CA ASN A 424 31.81 18.09 -3.14
C ASN A 424 32.80 19.25 -3.39
N ASP A 425 32.40 20.47 -3.06
CA ASP A 425 33.20 21.70 -3.28
C ASP A 425 33.69 21.82 -4.74
N LEU A 426 32.77 21.65 -5.70
CA LEU A 426 33.12 21.46 -7.11
C LEU A 426 33.82 22.69 -7.72
N LEU A 427 33.21 23.86 -7.66
CA LEU A 427 33.75 25.14 -8.16
C LEU A 427 33.95 26.13 -7.01
N VAL A 428 33.02 26.14 -6.09
CA VAL A 428 33.04 26.95 -4.86
C VAL A 428 32.76 26.06 -3.66
N LYS A 429 33.24 26.44 -2.49
CA LYS A 429 33.00 25.72 -1.25
C LYS A 429 31.50 25.63 -0.99
N GLY A 430 31.02 24.42 -0.67
CA GLY A 430 29.61 24.13 -0.43
C GLY A 430 28.82 23.70 -1.66
N LEU A 431 29.33 23.87 -2.89
CA LEU A 431 28.65 23.40 -4.10
C LEU A 431 28.97 21.91 -4.36
N SER A 432 27.96 21.09 -4.43
CA SER A 432 28.07 19.64 -4.67
C SER A 432 27.23 19.21 -5.88
N LEU A 433 27.80 18.35 -6.73
CA LEU A 433 27.11 17.69 -7.84
C LEU A 433 27.05 16.20 -7.57
N THR A 434 25.86 15.63 -7.63
CA THR A 434 25.64 14.18 -7.53
C THR A 434 25.14 13.64 -8.86
N LEU A 435 25.81 12.61 -9.36
CA LEU A 435 25.47 11.85 -10.57
C LEU A 435 25.22 10.40 -10.18
N GLY A 436 24.11 9.86 -10.56
CA GLY A 436 23.77 8.47 -10.29
C GLY A 436 23.26 7.75 -11.53
N LEU A 437 23.55 6.48 -11.65
CA LEU A 437 23.08 5.62 -12.71
C LEU A 437 22.86 4.20 -12.19
N ARG A 438 21.75 3.60 -12.58
CA ARG A 438 21.46 2.20 -12.31
C ARG A 438 20.89 1.55 -13.57
N LEU A 439 21.34 0.35 -13.85
CA LEU A 439 20.79 -0.52 -14.87
C LEU A 439 20.14 -1.71 -14.15
N ASP A 440 18.82 -1.82 -14.31
CA ASP A 440 18.00 -2.92 -13.78
C ASP A 440 17.58 -3.86 -14.91
N TYR A 441 17.68 -5.16 -14.67
CA TYR A 441 17.08 -6.23 -15.44
C TYR A 441 15.99 -6.89 -14.60
N ASP A 442 14.81 -7.14 -15.16
CA ASP A 442 13.66 -7.77 -14.52
C ASP A 442 13.06 -8.82 -15.45
N HIS A 443 13.18 -10.09 -15.09
CA HIS A 443 12.53 -11.22 -15.76
C HIS A 443 11.29 -11.61 -14.98
N ARG A 444 10.15 -11.76 -15.67
CA ARG A 444 8.87 -12.14 -15.12
C ARG A 444 8.24 -13.27 -15.90
N GLN A 445 7.63 -14.21 -15.18
CA GLN A 445 6.89 -15.32 -15.76
C GLN A 445 5.55 -15.46 -15.05
N LEU A 446 4.53 -15.87 -15.78
CA LEU A 446 3.26 -16.37 -15.27
C LEU A 446 3.02 -17.74 -15.86
N ASP A 447 2.87 -18.74 -15.00
CA ASP A 447 2.33 -20.04 -15.36
C ASP A 447 0.89 -20.08 -14.80
N LEU A 448 -0.09 -20.21 -15.70
CA LEU A 448 -1.52 -20.19 -15.38
C LEU A 448 -2.13 -21.54 -15.72
N SER A 449 -2.90 -22.10 -14.78
CA SER A 449 -3.86 -23.17 -15.01
C SER A 449 -5.19 -22.81 -14.36
N SER A 450 -6.28 -22.84 -15.09
CA SER A 450 -7.63 -22.58 -14.59
C SER A 450 -8.64 -23.49 -15.23
N GLN A 451 -9.60 -23.94 -14.43
CA GLN A 451 -10.74 -24.75 -14.88
C GLN A 451 -11.94 -24.52 -13.96
N THR A 452 -13.12 -24.95 -14.37
CA THR A 452 -14.26 -25.04 -13.45
C THR A 452 -14.12 -26.22 -12.51
N ALA A 453 -14.68 -26.12 -11.29
CA ALA A 453 -14.58 -27.16 -10.26
C ALA A 453 -15.24 -28.49 -10.69
N GLN A 454 -16.24 -28.38 -11.55
CA GLN A 454 -16.98 -29.49 -12.16
C GLN A 454 -17.43 -29.10 -13.56
N PRO A 455 -17.81 -30.06 -14.43
CA PRO A 455 -18.43 -29.73 -15.72
C PRO A 455 -19.65 -28.85 -15.52
N VAL A 456 -19.73 -27.75 -16.30
CA VAL A 456 -20.79 -26.75 -16.21
C VAL A 456 -22.00 -27.23 -16.98
N ALA A 457 -23.10 -27.49 -16.29
CA ALA A 457 -24.35 -27.90 -16.90
C ALA A 457 -25.18 -26.68 -17.35
N TYR A 458 -25.72 -26.75 -18.56
CA TYR A 458 -26.56 -25.69 -19.10
C TYR A 458 -27.60 -26.21 -20.06
N ASN A 459 -28.75 -25.54 -20.12
CA ASN A 459 -29.84 -25.81 -21.03
C ASN A 459 -29.83 -24.81 -22.18
N PHE A 460 -29.96 -25.31 -23.40
CA PHE A 460 -30.20 -24.53 -24.60
C PHE A 460 -31.60 -24.76 -25.12
N ASN A 461 -32.33 -23.68 -25.38
CA ASN A 461 -33.61 -23.72 -26.05
C ASN A 461 -33.65 -22.78 -27.26
N MET A 462 -34.27 -23.16 -28.34
CA MET A 462 -34.46 -22.35 -29.53
C MET A 462 -35.86 -22.59 -30.09
N SER A 463 -36.57 -21.51 -30.35
CA SER A 463 -37.90 -21.58 -30.97
C SER A 463 -37.93 -20.85 -32.29
N MET A 464 -38.35 -21.56 -33.34
CA MET A 464 -38.63 -20.99 -34.68
C MET A 464 -40.15 -21.00 -34.97
N GLY A 465 -40.93 -20.69 -33.97
CA GLY A 465 -42.38 -20.70 -34.03
C GLY A 465 -42.96 -22.11 -34.18
N GLN A 466 -43.86 -22.31 -35.11
CA GLN A 466 -44.47 -23.66 -35.36
C GLN A 466 -43.52 -24.63 -36.08
N MET A 467 -42.38 -24.13 -36.62
CA MET A 467 -41.52 -24.95 -37.47
C MET A 467 -40.60 -25.86 -36.67
N MET A 468 -40.07 -25.40 -35.53
CA MET A 468 -39.09 -26.18 -34.74
C MET A 468 -38.92 -25.62 -33.33
N ASN A 469 -38.93 -26.48 -32.33
CA ASN A 469 -38.53 -26.18 -30.99
C ASN A 469 -37.42 -27.16 -30.60
N ILE A 470 -36.27 -26.63 -30.19
CA ILE A 470 -35.14 -27.35 -29.67
C ILE A 470 -35.07 -27.11 -28.17
N ASN A 471 -34.86 -28.13 -27.39
CA ASN A 471 -34.49 -28.08 -25.98
C ASN A 471 -33.48 -29.20 -25.71
N HIS A 472 -32.30 -28.83 -25.22
CA HIS A 472 -31.24 -29.82 -25.00
C HIS A 472 -30.33 -29.36 -23.85
N ASP A 473 -29.95 -30.35 -23.03
CA ASP A 473 -29.00 -30.11 -21.93
C ASP A 473 -27.60 -30.46 -22.39
N PHE A 474 -26.66 -29.60 -22.03
CA PHE A 474 -25.24 -29.71 -22.31
C PHE A 474 -24.42 -29.72 -21.04
N SER A 475 -23.15 -30.10 -21.19
CA SER A 475 -22.15 -30.00 -20.12
C SER A 475 -20.77 -29.79 -20.72
N THR A 476 -20.07 -28.74 -20.30
CA THR A 476 -18.72 -28.42 -20.76
C THR A 476 -17.75 -28.18 -19.59
N LEU A 477 -16.46 -28.48 -19.77
CA LEU A 477 -15.39 -28.28 -18.78
C LEU A 477 -14.28 -27.39 -19.38
N PRO A 478 -14.45 -26.10 -19.35
CA PRO A 478 -13.46 -25.19 -19.92
C PRO A 478 -12.12 -25.26 -19.15
N GLN A 479 -11.03 -25.30 -19.90
CA GLN A 479 -9.67 -25.34 -19.37
C GLN A 479 -8.82 -24.27 -20.01
N LEU A 480 -8.35 -23.32 -19.21
CA LEU A 480 -7.46 -22.23 -19.62
C LEU A 480 -6.08 -22.45 -19.01
N ALA A 481 -5.07 -22.66 -19.84
CA ALA A 481 -3.71 -22.85 -19.36
C ALA A 481 -2.69 -22.20 -20.31
N GLY A 482 -1.57 -21.79 -19.76
CA GLY A 482 -0.47 -21.26 -20.55
C GLY A 482 0.61 -20.57 -19.74
N THR A 483 1.69 -20.22 -20.42
CA THR A 483 2.84 -19.53 -19.84
C THR A 483 3.11 -18.21 -20.57
N LEU A 484 3.26 -17.13 -19.79
CA LEU A 484 3.74 -15.83 -20.29
C LEU A 484 5.12 -15.56 -19.71
N LYS A 485 5.99 -14.92 -20.50
CA LYS A 485 7.32 -14.46 -20.10
C LYS A 485 7.57 -13.06 -20.64
N ASP A 486 8.11 -12.21 -19.78
CA ASP A 486 8.47 -10.83 -20.14
C ASP A 486 9.80 -10.45 -19.51
N ASP A 487 10.62 -9.72 -20.29
CA ASP A 487 11.93 -9.23 -19.92
C ASP A 487 11.97 -7.71 -20.04
N TYR A 488 12.43 -7.02 -18.99
CA TYR A 488 12.49 -5.57 -18.95
C TYR A 488 13.88 -5.08 -18.57
N TRP A 489 14.39 -4.11 -19.31
CA TRP A 489 15.59 -3.36 -18.99
C TRP A 489 15.23 -1.92 -18.65
N GLN A 490 15.71 -1.42 -17.50
CA GLN A 490 15.43 -0.07 -17.03
C GLN A 490 16.73 0.66 -16.70
N LEU A 491 16.88 1.86 -17.26
CA LEU A 491 17.95 2.77 -16.91
C LEU A 491 17.40 3.88 -16.00
N LEU A 492 17.99 4.03 -14.80
CA LEU A 492 17.51 4.90 -13.73
C LEU A 492 18.58 5.95 -13.38
N PRO A 493 18.68 7.05 -14.15
CA PRO A 493 19.59 8.15 -13.87
C PRO A 493 19.11 9.05 -12.72
N LYS A 494 20.07 9.70 -12.06
CA LYS A 494 19.86 10.80 -11.09
C LYS A 494 20.90 11.88 -11.32
N PHE A 495 20.44 13.14 -11.34
CA PHE A 495 21.25 14.34 -11.40
C PHE A 495 20.83 15.26 -10.24
N ALA A 496 21.74 15.73 -9.44
CA ALA A 496 21.40 16.68 -8.39
C ALA A 496 22.54 17.67 -8.18
N LEU A 497 22.16 18.95 -8.08
CA LEU A 497 23.04 20.05 -7.74
C LEU A 497 22.60 20.64 -6.40
N GLN A 498 23.54 20.85 -5.50
CA GLN A 498 23.26 21.35 -4.16
C GLN A 498 24.29 22.37 -3.73
N TYR A 499 23.85 23.43 -3.09
CA TYR A 499 24.71 24.40 -2.44
C TYR A 499 24.44 24.42 -0.94
N SER A 500 25.43 24.07 -0.15
CA SER A 500 25.38 24.05 1.32
C SER A 500 26.07 25.28 1.89
N PHE A 501 25.43 25.92 2.87
CA PHE A 501 25.95 27.12 3.55
C PHE A 501 25.74 26.99 5.06
N GLY A 502 26.55 27.75 5.81
CA GLY A 502 26.41 27.83 7.26
C GLY A 502 27.25 28.96 7.84
N LYS A 503 26.60 29.80 8.65
CA LYS A 503 27.25 30.91 9.39
C LYS A 503 26.37 31.34 10.57
N ASN A 504 26.99 31.59 11.74
CA ASN A 504 26.35 32.20 12.91
C ASN A 504 25.04 31.57 13.35
N GLY A 505 25.02 30.23 13.64
CA GLY A 505 23.84 29.53 14.11
C GLY A 505 22.77 29.23 13.03
N THR A 506 23.04 29.70 11.79
CA THR A 506 22.21 29.35 10.61
C THR A 506 22.99 28.42 9.70
N ARG A 507 22.39 27.30 9.31
CA ARG A 507 22.94 26.36 8.33
C ARG A 507 21.81 25.84 7.43
N GLY A 508 22.16 25.46 6.22
CA GLY A 508 21.20 24.91 5.32
C GLY A 508 21.79 24.54 3.98
N ASN A 509 20.93 24.10 3.11
CA ASN A 509 21.24 23.91 1.70
C ASN A 509 20.05 24.28 0.82
N VAL A 510 20.35 24.59 -0.42
CA VAL A 510 19.40 24.66 -1.52
C VAL A 510 19.81 23.64 -2.57
N TYR A 511 18.86 23.01 -3.21
CA TYR A 511 19.14 21.97 -4.19
C TYR A 511 18.16 21.97 -5.35
N ALA A 512 18.60 21.39 -6.46
CA ALA A 512 17.77 20.99 -7.60
C ALA A 512 18.15 19.58 -8.01
N ALA A 513 17.17 18.74 -8.32
CA ALA A 513 17.40 17.35 -8.70
C ALA A 513 16.46 16.91 -9.82
N ALA A 514 16.98 16.03 -10.68
CA ALA A 514 16.18 15.27 -11.63
C ALA A 514 16.47 13.78 -11.42
N SER A 515 15.44 12.97 -11.24
CA SER A 515 15.59 11.53 -11.00
C SER A 515 14.51 10.73 -11.70
N LYS A 516 14.90 9.54 -12.16
CA LYS A 516 13.99 8.58 -12.79
C LYS A 516 13.72 7.42 -11.83
N GLY A 517 12.47 7.04 -11.73
CA GLY A 517 12.00 5.83 -11.06
C GLY A 517 11.23 4.94 -12.01
N CYS A 518 11.12 3.67 -11.66
CA CYS A 518 10.28 2.73 -12.39
C CYS A 518 9.56 1.80 -11.41
N ARG A 519 8.44 1.30 -11.87
CA ARG A 519 7.69 0.22 -11.25
C ARG A 519 7.61 -0.94 -12.23
N SER A 520 7.80 -2.15 -11.74
CA SER A 520 7.81 -3.34 -12.58
C SER A 520 6.48 -3.56 -13.30
N GLY A 521 6.53 -4.09 -14.50
CA GLY A 521 5.39 -4.71 -15.15
C GLY A 521 4.98 -6.00 -14.45
N GLY A 522 3.98 -6.68 -14.98
CA GLY A 522 3.51 -7.94 -14.40
C GLY A 522 2.23 -8.44 -15.02
N TYR A 523 1.49 -9.24 -14.24
CA TYR A 523 0.30 -9.92 -14.71
C TYR A 523 -0.89 -9.69 -13.78
N ASN A 524 -2.07 -9.53 -14.37
CA ASN A 524 -3.36 -9.36 -13.69
C ASN A 524 -3.90 -10.70 -13.23
N ILE A 525 -3.44 -11.18 -12.08
CA ILE A 525 -3.84 -12.50 -11.57
C ILE A 525 -5.34 -12.64 -11.32
N GLN A 526 -6.05 -11.56 -10.94
CA GLN A 526 -7.50 -11.63 -10.74
C GLN A 526 -8.29 -11.60 -12.06
N ALA A 527 -7.71 -11.11 -13.14
CA ALA A 527 -8.37 -11.04 -14.45
C ALA A 527 -8.46 -12.40 -15.17
N TYR A 528 -7.83 -13.46 -14.63
CA TYR A 528 -7.95 -14.78 -15.22
C TYR A 528 -9.43 -15.24 -15.28
N SER A 529 -10.25 -14.86 -14.30
CA SER A 529 -11.66 -15.24 -14.22
C SER A 529 -12.47 -14.69 -15.40
N ASP A 530 -12.14 -13.49 -15.88
CA ASP A 530 -12.79 -12.91 -17.06
C ASP A 530 -12.45 -13.72 -18.32
N LEU A 531 -11.17 -14.13 -18.48
CA LEU A 531 -10.75 -14.98 -19.59
C LEU A 531 -11.37 -16.38 -19.51
N ALA A 532 -11.45 -16.95 -18.31
CA ALA A 532 -12.09 -18.25 -18.09
C ALA A 532 -13.59 -18.21 -18.39
N GLN A 533 -14.30 -17.15 -18.03
CA GLN A 533 -15.70 -16.92 -18.39
C GLN A 533 -15.87 -16.70 -19.90
N GLN A 534 -14.95 -15.96 -20.54
CA GLN A 534 -14.95 -15.80 -22.00
C GLN A 534 -14.79 -17.14 -22.71
N LEU A 535 -13.86 -17.99 -22.22
CA LEU A 535 -13.67 -19.34 -22.75
C LEU A 535 -14.92 -20.21 -22.56
N LEU A 536 -15.50 -20.22 -21.36
CA LEU A 536 -16.75 -20.96 -21.09
C LEU A 536 -17.87 -20.54 -22.05
N ARG A 537 -18.11 -19.24 -22.20
CA ARG A 537 -19.13 -18.73 -23.14
C ARG A 537 -18.84 -19.13 -24.57
N ARG A 538 -17.58 -19.09 -24.99
CA ARG A 538 -17.16 -19.51 -26.33
C ARG A 538 -17.47 -20.98 -26.57
N GLU A 539 -17.06 -21.86 -25.66
CA GLU A 539 -17.29 -23.31 -25.78
C GLU A 539 -18.79 -23.63 -25.81
N MET A 540 -19.57 -23.05 -24.88
CA MET A 540 -21.03 -23.19 -24.87
C MET A 540 -21.68 -22.80 -26.21
N MET A 541 -21.28 -21.66 -26.76
CA MET A 541 -21.83 -21.15 -28.02
C MET A 541 -21.41 -21.99 -29.22
N LEU A 542 -20.20 -22.52 -29.24
CA LEU A 542 -19.74 -23.44 -30.30
C LEU A 542 -20.47 -24.77 -30.24
N GLU A 543 -20.64 -25.35 -29.05
CA GLU A 543 -21.40 -26.62 -28.87
C GLU A 543 -22.87 -26.46 -29.34
N VAL A 544 -23.50 -25.34 -28.95
CA VAL A 544 -24.86 -24.98 -29.37
C VAL A 544 -24.96 -24.81 -30.89
N LYS A 545 -23.96 -24.17 -31.51
CA LYS A 545 -23.88 -23.98 -32.96
C LYS A 545 -23.82 -25.34 -33.67
N ASP A 546 -22.90 -26.21 -33.27
CA ASP A 546 -22.68 -27.50 -33.87
C ASP A 546 -23.92 -28.41 -33.71
N PHE A 547 -24.49 -28.42 -32.51
CA PHE A 547 -25.70 -29.16 -32.23
C PHE A 547 -26.88 -28.67 -33.08
N SER A 548 -27.08 -27.38 -33.21
CA SER A 548 -28.15 -26.78 -33.99
C SER A 548 -28.02 -27.13 -35.49
N ILE A 549 -26.80 -27.06 -36.03
CA ILE A 549 -26.51 -27.44 -37.43
C ILE A 549 -26.79 -28.95 -37.64
N ASN A 550 -26.30 -29.79 -36.72
CA ASN A 550 -26.51 -31.25 -36.79
C ASN A 550 -28.00 -31.60 -36.69
N THR A 551 -28.76 -30.92 -35.85
CA THR A 551 -30.20 -31.13 -35.70
C THR A 551 -30.94 -30.79 -36.99
N ILE A 552 -30.62 -29.63 -37.63
CA ILE A 552 -31.24 -29.23 -38.91
C ILE A 552 -30.93 -30.27 -40.04
N ASN A 553 -29.68 -30.73 -40.10
CA ASN A 553 -29.30 -31.72 -41.10
C ASN A 553 -30.09 -33.05 -40.99
N ARG A 554 -30.52 -33.41 -39.78
CA ARG A 554 -31.26 -34.64 -39.48
C ARG A 554 -32.75 -34.50 -39.60
N ILE A 555 -33.36 -33.33 -39.92
CA ILE A 555 -34.79 -33.13 -40.06
C ILE A 555 -35.29 -33.91 -41.29
N PRO A 556 -36.17 -34.93 -41.13
CA PRO A 556 -36.68 -35.70 -42.25
C PRO A 556 -37.61 -34.83 -43.13
N GLY A 557 -37.48 -35.01 -44.44
CA GLY A 557 -38.38 -34.32 -45.40
C GLY A 557 -38.13 -32.83 -45.63
N MET A 558 -37.17 -32.21 -44.98
CA MET A 558 -36.81 -30.82 -45.25
C MET A 558 -36.00 -30.74 -46.55
N PRO A 559 -36.36 -29.89 -47.52
CA PRO A 559 -35.58 -29.71 -48.75
C PRO A 559 -34.18 -29.19 -48.50
N ASP A 560 -33.16 -29.65 -49.24
CA ASP A 560 -31.77 -29.28 -49.02
C ASP A 560 -31.52 -27.76 -49.10
N ALA A 561 -32.15 -27.06 -50.00
CA ALA A 561 -32.03 -25.60 -50.07
C ALA A 561 -32.54 -24.89 -48.80
N VAL A 562 -33.57 -25.41 -48.13
CA VAL A 562 -34.11 -24.89 -46.88
C VAL A 562 -33.14 -25.17 -45.75
N LYS A 563 -32.57 -26.38 -45.72
CA LYS A 563 -31.54 -26.75 -44.73
C LYS A 563 -30.32 -25.81 -44.86
N GLN A 564 -29.80 -25.64 -46.07
CA GLN A 564 -28.65 -24.79 -46.32
C GLN A 564 -28.90 -23.32 -45.89
N ASN A 565 -30.08 -22.78 -46.20
CA ASN A 565 -30.41 -21.42 -45.77
C ASN A 565 -30.53 -21.30 -44.25
N ALA A 566 -31.13 -22.26 -43.58
CA ALA A 566 -31.24 -22.30 -42.13
C ALA A 566 -29.88 -22.42 -41.45
N ILE A 567 -29.00 -23.30 -41.98
CA ILE A 567 -27.62 -23.44 -41.47
C ILE A 567 -26.80 -22.19 -41.69
N ALA A 568 -26.89 -21.54 -42.86
CA ALA A 568 -26.21 -20.27 -43.15
C ALA A 568 -26.67 -19.18 -42.19
N GLY A 569 -27.97 -19.11 -41.89
CA GLY A 569 -28.57 -18.16 -40.94
C GLY A 569 -28.07 -18.37 -39.51
N ILE A 570 -28.00 -19.62 -39.03
CA ILE A 570 -27.46 -19.97 -37.70
C ILE A 570 -25.98 -19.65 -37.67
N THR A 571 -25.22 -20.11 -38.66
CA THR A 571 -23.76 -19.84 -38.74
C THR A 571 -23.47 -18.33 -38.69
N SER A 572 -24.12 -17.54 -39.53
CA SER A 572 -23.95 -16.07 -39.53
C SER A 572 -24.35 -15.40 -38.19
N THR A 573 -25.39 -15.94 -37.55
CA THR A 573 -25.83 -15.41 -36.26
C THR A 573 -24.84 -15.78 -35.14
N MET A 574 -24.45 -17.05 -35.06
CA MET A 574 -23.55 -17.55 -34.05
C MET A 574 -22.15 -16.94 -34.19
N ASP A 575 -21.63 -16.79 -35.41
CA ASP A 575 -20.29 -16.18 -35.64
C ASP A 575 -20.21 -14.72 -35.19
N ARG A 576 -21.35 -14.04 -35.02
CA ARG A 576 -21.42 -12.69 -34.46
C ARG A 576 -21.42 -12.63 -32.93
N ILE A 577 -21.89 -13.70 -32.29
CA ILE A 577 -22.12 -13.72 -30.84
C ILE A 577 -21.12 -14.64 -30.10
N VAL A 578 -20.44 -15.55 -30.81
CA VAL A 578 -19.37 -16.39 -30.25
C VAL A 578 -18.21 -15.45 -29.89
N PRO A 579 -17.78 -15.40 -28.62
CA PRO A 579 -16.62 -14.62 -28.24
C PRO A 579 -15.34 -15.09 -28.94
N ASP A 580 -14.40 -14.18 -29.11
CA ASP A 580 -13.04 -14.54 -29.58
C ASP A 580 -12.36 -15.50 -28.61
N GLU A 581 -11.34 -16.22 -29.07
CA GLU A 581 -10.52 -17.05 -28.20
C GLU A 581 -9.79 -16.17 -27.17
N PRO A 582 -9.78 -16.56 -25.88
CA PRO A 582 -9.10 -15.77 -24.85
C PRO A 582 -7.61 -15.63 -25.14
N ASP A 583 -7.11 -14.39 -25.17
CA ASP A 583 -5.69 -14.11 -25.30
C ASP A 583 -5.09 -13.88 -23.90
N LEU A 584 -4.19 -14.75 -23.47
CA LEU A 584 -3.49 -14.64 -22.20
C LEU A 584 -2.66 -13.34 -22.11
N ARG A 585 -2.23 -12.73 -23.24
CA ARG A 585 -1.52 -11.46 -23.24
C ARG A 585 -2.33 -10.31 -22.65
N ASN A 586 -3.64 -10.41 -22.61
CA ASN A 586 -4.51 -9.44 -21.93
C ASN A 586 -4.32 -9.42 -20.40
N LEU A 587 -3.65 -10.43 -19.83
CA LEU A 587 -3.26 -10.42 -18.42
C LEU A 587 -2.03 -9.55 -18.15
N SER A 588 -1.20 -9.25 -19.15
CA SER A 588 0.06 -8.53 -18.95
C SER A 588 -0.15 -7.01 -18.90
N TYR A 589 0.67 -6.33 -18.10
CA TYR A 589 0.80 -4.88 -18.09
C TYR A 589 2.27 -4.45 -18.07
N LYS A 590 2.55 -3.29 -18.69
CA LYS A 590 3.90 -2.77 -18.90
C LYS A 590 4.45 -2.10 -17.64
N PRO A 591 5.79 -1.98 -17.51
CA PRO A 591 6.44 -1.17 -16.48
C PRO A 591 6.01 0.31 -16.55
N GLU A 592 5.73 0.89 -15.39
CA GLU A 592 5.51 2.33 -15.23
C GLU A 592 6.85 3.05 -15.06
N GLN A 593 7.00 4.23 -15.65
CA GLN A 593 8.21 5.06 -15.56
C GLN A 593 7.85 6.48 -15.14
N SER A 594 8.55 6.99 -14.14
CA SER A 594 8.33 8.36 -13.64
C SER A 594 9.62 9.16 -13.64
N TRP A 595 9.59 10.37 -14.21
CA TRP A 595 10.59 11.39 -14.03
C TRP A 595 10.12 12.39 -12.98
N ASN A 596 11.00 12.77 -12.07
CA ASN A 596 10.77 13.80 -11.08
C ASN A 596 11.80 14.90 -11.21
N TYR A 597 11.35 16.14 -11.31
CA TYR A 597 12.14 17.36 -11.25
C TYR A 597 11.77 18.08 -9.95
N GLU A 598 12.76 18.38 -9.14
CA GLU A 598 12.55 18.87 -7.80
C GLU A 598 13.54 20.00 -7.50
N ALA A 599 13.06 21.05 -6.83
CA ALA A 599 13.88 22.08 -6.21
C ALA A 599 13.45 22.26 -4.76
N GLY A 600 14.41 22.37 -3.84
CA GLY A 600 14.08 22.47 -2.42
C GLY A 600 15.19 23.05 -1.56
N THR A 601 14.90 23.16 -0.28
CA THR A 601 15.83 23.67 0.72
C THR A 601 15.61 22.98 2.06
N HIS A 602 16.70 22.75 2.77
CA HIS A 602 16.70 22.36 4.19
C HIS A 602 17.40 23.44 4.98
N LEU A 603 16.69 24.06 5.91
CA LEU A 603 17.16 25.18 6.69
C LEU A 603 17.15 24.84 8.18
N SER A 604 18.15 25.34 8.91
CA SER A 604 18.26 25.21 10.35
C SER A 604 18.73 26.56 10.90
N PHE A 605 17.95 27.16 11.79
CA PHE A 605 18.19 28.43 12.42
C PHE A 605 18.28 28.29 13.94
N LEU A 606 18.81 29.31 14.61
CA LEU A 606 18.89 29.36 16.07
C LEU A 606 19.56 28.13 16.68
N ASP A 607 20.69 27.70 16.09
CA ASP A 607 21.44 26.51 16.51
C ASP A 607 20.61 25.24 16.55
N GLY A 608 19.71 25.05 15.54
CA GLY A 608 18.87 23.87 15.41
C GLY A 608 17.50 23.94 16.07
N ARG A 609 17.20 25.02 16.81
CA ARG A 609 15.89 25.18 17.45
C ARG A 609 14.73 25.43 16.47
N LEU A 610 15.03 25.94 15.29
CA LEU A 610 14.05 26.13 14.20
C LEU A 610 14.56 25.44 12.95
N GLN A 611 13.81 24.50 12.44
CA GLN A 611 14.08 23.79 11.20
C GLN A 611 12.93 23.99 10.23
N ALA A 612 13.25 24.31 8.98
CA ALA A 612 12.29 24.50 7.89
C ALA A 612 12.78 23.77 6.64
N ASP A 613 11.90 22.98 6.06
CA ASP A 613 12.13 22.26 4.81
C ASP A 613 11.04 22.67 3.80
N LEU A 614 11.45 22.98 2.59
CA LEU A 614 10.54 23.34 1.50
C LEU A 614 10.99 22.59 0.23
N ALA A 615 10.05 22.03 -0.51
CA ALA A 615 10.28 21.45 -1.82
C ALA A 615 9.14 21.75 -2.77
N CYS A 616 9.48 22.03 -4.03
CA CYS A 616 8.56 22.07 -5.15
C CYS A 616 8.93 20.94 -6.11
N PHE A 617 7.95 20.27 -6.67
CA PHE A 617 8.19 19.14 -7.56
C PHE A 617 7.29 19.19 -8.78
N TYR A 618 7.78 18.59 -9.85
CA TYR A 618 7.02 18.24 -11.05
C TYR A 618 7.38 16.81 -11.44
N MET A 619 6.39 15.92 -11.48
CA MET A 619 6.56 14.54 -11.90
C MET A 619 5.77 14.25 -13.17
N GLN A 620 6.37 13.52 -14.09
CA GLN A 620 5.73 12.99 -15.28
C GLN A 620 5.82 11.47 -15.28
N THR A 621 4.68 10.81 -15.36
CA THR A 621 4.59 9.35 -15.35
C THR A 621 4.06 8.88 -16.71
N ARG A 622 4.71 7.87 -17.28
CA ARG A 622 4.30 7.18 -18.50
C ARG A 622 3.91 5.75 -18.19
N ASP A 623 2.95 5.23 -18.94
CA ASP A 623 2.38 3.90 -18.73
C ASP A 623 1.92 3.72 -17.27
N GLN A 624 1.29 4.77 -16.71
CA GLN A 624 0.84 4.76 -15.31
C GLN A 624 -0.05 3.55 -15.03
N GLN A 625 0.31 2.79 -14.01
CA GLN A 625 -0.42 1.60 -13.64
C GLN A 625 -1.57 1.97 -12.70
N LEU A 626 -2.80 1.82 -13.19
CA LEU A 626 -4.04 2.07 -12.43
C LEU A 626 -4.81 0.78 -12.21
N ALA A 627 -5.36 0.63 -11.01
CA ALA A 627 -6.26 -0.45 -10.68
C ALA A 627 -7.71 -0.02 -10.92
N LYS A 628 -8.39 -0.65 -11.86
CA LYS A 628 -9.83 -0.46 -12.10
C LYS A 628 -10.60 -1.77 -11.93
N PHE A 629 -11.92 -1.71 -11.79
CA PHE A 629 -12.73 -2.91 -11.94
C PHE A 629 -12.75 -3.34 -13.41
N SER A 630 -12.81 -4.66 -13.64
CA SER A 630 -12.98 -5.19 -14.97
C SER A 630 -14.33 -4.74 -15.57
N GLU A 631 -14.48 -4.81 -16.88
CA GLU A 631 -15.73 -4.44 -17.57
C GLU A 631 -16.90 -5.32 -17.14
N SER A 632 -16.64 -6.57 -16.80
CA SER A 632 -17.63 -7.48 -16.21
C SER A 632 -18.10 -7.05 -14.81
N GLY A 633 -17.40 -6.14 -14.15
CA GLY A 633 -17.58 -5.79 -12.73
C GLY A 633 -17.03 -6.86 -11.75
N LEU A 634 -16.48 -7.96 -12.28
CA LEU A 634 -16.10 -9.15 -11.54
C LEU A 634 -14.58 -9.23 -11.38
N GLY A 635 -14.01 -8.42 -10.51
CA GLY A 635 -12.59 -8.42 -10.26
C GLY A 635 -11.93 -7.08 -10.56
N ARG A 636 -10.64 -7.02 -10.33
CA ARG A 636 -9.82 -5.82 -10.53
C ARG A 636 -8.69 -6.11 -11.48
N VAL A 637 -8.46 -5.19 -12.38
CA VAL A 637 -7.38 -5.26 -13.37
C VAL A 637 -6.46 -4.06 -13.23
N MET A 638 -5.17 -4.27 -13.45
CA MET A 638 -4.20 -3.22 -13.67
C MET A 638 -4.19 -2.87 -15.15
N VAL A 639 -4.35 -1.61 -15.45
CA VAL A 639 -4.21 -1.08 -16.82
C VAL A 639 -3.09 -0.05 -16.85
N ASN A 640 -2.45 0.10 -18.00
CA ASN A 640 -1.55 1.22 -18.25
C ASN A 640 -2.37 2.40 -18.77
N ALA A 641 -2.65 3.37 -17.92
CA ALA A 641 -3.26 4.64 -18.31
C ALA A 641 -2.17 5.54 -18.90
N GLY A 642 -2.17 5.76 -20.17
CA GLY A 642 -1.26 6.59 -20.96
C GLY A 642 -0.20 7.41 -20.19
N LYS A 643 -0.44 8.71 -20.00
CA LYS A 643 0.45 9.62 -19.28
C LYS A 643 -0.29 10.39 -18.21
N SER A 644 0.41 10.62 -17.09
CA SER A 644 -0.04 11.57 -16.07
C SER A 644 1.06 12.54 -15.68
N ARG A 645 0.67 13.67 -15.14
CA ARG A 645 1.57 14.62 -14.50
C ARG A 645 1.10 14.89 -13.08
N SER A 646 2.06 15.19 -12.23
CA SER A 646 1.80 15.61 -10.86
C SER A 646 2.73 16.75 -10.51
N CYS A 647 2.21 17.82 -9.95
CA CYS A 647 3.03 18.93 -9.45
C CYS A 647 2.53 19.35 -8.07
N GLY A 648 3.44 19.93 -7.29
CA GLY A 648 3.06 20.33 -5.95
C GLY A 648 4.15 20.99 -5.13
N VAL A 649 3.76 21.29 -3.88
CA VAL A 649 4.61 21.93 -2.89
C VAL A 649 4.56 21.12 -1.59
N GLU A 650 5.68 21.06 -0.91
CA GLU A 650 5.85 20.38 0.38
C GLU A 650 6.56 21.33 1.34
N ALA A 651 5.99 21.53 2.52
CA ALA A 651 6.56 22.36 3.56
C ALA A 651 6.54 21.62 4.90
N SER A 652 7.62 21.71 5.64
CA SER A 652 7.73 21.21 7.02
C SER A 652 8.42 22.25 7.90
N LEU A 653 7.85 22.48 9.08
CA LEU A 653 8.40 23.38 10.09
C LEU A 653 8.47 22.65 11.42
N ARG A 654 9.60 22.71 12.10
CA ARG A 654 9.80 22.17 13.45
C ARG A 654 10.51 23.19 14.29
N THR A 655 10.04 23.40 15.52
CA THR A 655 10.63 24.39 16.41
C THR A 655 10.53 23.98 17.88
N LEU A 656 11.55 24.37 18.64
CA LEU A 656 11.70 24.11 20.07
C LEU A 656 11.82 25.44 20.83
N TRP A 657 10.95 25.64 21.81
CA TRP A 657 10.90 26.82 22.67
C TRP A 657 10.92 26.45 24.15
N LEU A 658 11.06 27.43 25.02
CA LEU A 658 11.05 27.27 26.48
C LEU A 658 12.06 26.20 26.94
N ASP A 659 13.31 26.29 26.45
CA ASP A 659 14.39 25.35 26.73
C ASP A 659 14.01 23.87 26.38
N GLY A 660 13.33 23.71 25.26
CA GLY A 660 12.89 22.42 24.74
C GLY A 660 11.59 21.85 25.34
N ARG A 661 10.96 22.61 26.27
CA ARG A 661 9.67 22.18 26.84
C ARG A 661 8.49 22.28 25.87
N LEU A 662 8.52 23.24 24.95
CA LEU A 662 7.50 23.42 23.92
C LEU A 662 8.05 23.03 22.56
N SER A 663 7.48 22.00 21.97
CA SER A 663 7.77 21.53 20.61
C SER A 663 6.56 21.82 19.71
N LEU A 664 6.78 22.52 18.62
CA LEU A 664 5.78 22.74 17.58
C LEU A 664 6.26 22.14 16.27
N ALA A 665 5.36 21.45 15.56
CA ALA A 665 5.62 20.93 14.23
C ALA A 665 4.42 21.23 13.32
N ALA A 666 4.70 21.57 12.06
CA ALA A 666 3.69 21.73 11.03
C ALA A 666 4.20 21.13 9.71
N ASP A 667 3.38 20.32 9.09
CA ASP A 667 3.67 19.68 7.82
C ASP A 667 2.50 19.95 6.87
N TYR A 668 2.79 20.34 5.63
CA TYR A 668 1.79 20.60 4.61
C TYR A 668 2.27 20.10 3.26
N GLY A 669 1.40 19.41 2.53
CA GLY A 669 1.61 18.99 1.17
C GLY A 669 0.43 19.35 0.28
N PHE A 670 0.75 19.89 -0.88
CA PHE A 670 -0.19 20.12 -1.98
C PHE A 670 0.26 19.30 -3.19
N THR A 671 -0.68 18.59 -3.81
CA THR A 671 -0.44 17.79 -5.02
C THR A 671 -1.59 17.94 -5.99
N GLU A 672 -1.31 18.42 -7.18
CA GLU A 672 -2.21 18.35 -8.33
C GLU A 672 -1.72 17.25 -9.25
N ALA A 673 -2.44 16.13 -9.31
CA ALA A 673 -2.16 14.98 -10.17
C ALA A 673 -3.29 14.78 -11.18
N VAL A 674 -2.98 14.85 -12.46
CA VAL A 674 -3.96 14.75 -13.56
C VAL A 674 -3.44 13.86 -14.68
N PHE A 675 -4.35 13.28 -15.43
CA PHE A 675 -4.01 12.54 -16.65
C PHE A 675 -3.66 13.53 -17.78
N GLU A 676 -2.51 13.35 -18.42
CA GLU A 676 -2.14 14.11 -19.63
C GLU A 676 -2.68 13.47 -20.91
N ASN A 677 -2.93 12.17 -20.87
CA ASN A 677 -3.50 11.41 -21.97
C ASN A 677 -4.08 10.11 -21.41
N TYR A 678 -5.38 9.98 -21.38
CA TYR A 678 -6.09 8.76 -20.97
C TYR A 678 -7.38 8.60 -21.77
N ASP A 679 -7.24 8.37 -23.09
CA ASP A 679 -8.34 8.05 -24.00
C ASP A 679 -8.48 6.52 -24.12
N LEU A 680 -9.64 6.00 -23.74
CA LEU A 680 -10.00 4.58 -23.84
C LEU A 680 -10.68 4.23 -25.16
N GLY A 681 -10.91 5.22 -26.04
CA GLY A 681 -11.72 5.06 -27.25
C GLY A 681 -13.22 5.01 -26.96
N GLY A 682 -14.04 4.86 -28.02
CA GLY A 682 -15.49 4.78 -27.88
C GLY A 682 -16.17 6.02 -27.28
N GLY A 683 -15.46 7.17 -27.22
CA GLY A 683 -15.96 8.41 -26.64
C GLY A 683 -15.71 8.55 -25.13
N VAL A 684 -14.90 7.66 -24.54
CA VAL A 684 -14.49 7.72 -23.13
C VAL A 684 -13.08 8.27 -23.04
N ASP A 685 -12.94 9.54 -22.69
CA ASP A 685 -11.68 10.24 -22.50
C ASP A 685 -11.62 10.85 -21.09
N TYR A 686 -10.61 10.47 -20.31
CA TYR A 686 -10.35 10.97 -18.96
C TYR A 686 -9.16 11.94 -18.90
N THR A 687 -8.69 12.44 -20.05
CA THR A 687 -7.66 13.46 -20.13
C THR A 687 -8.09 14.69 -19.32
N ASP A 688 -7.12 15.31 -18.61
CA ASP A 688 -7.29 16.40 -17.65
C ASP A 688 -8.07 16.06 -16.36
N ASN A 689 -8.63 14.85 -16.22
CA ASN A 689 -9.20 14.42 -14.95
C ASN A 689 -8.10 14.16 -13.92
N ARG A 690 -8.46 14.32 -12.65
CA ARG A 690 -7.57 14.06 -11.52
C ARG A 690 -7.35 12.56 -11.35
N VAL A 691 -6.11 12.20 -11.02
CA VAL A 691 -5.74 10.80 -10.70
C VAL A 691 -6.44 10.37 -9.42
N PRO A 692 -7.18 9.25 -9.42
CA PRO A 692 -7.91 8.77 -8.25
C PRO A 692 -7.00 8.41 -7.07
N PHE A 693 -7.55 8.46 -5.85
CA PHE A 693 -6.92 8.11 -4.57
C PHE A 693 -5.77 9.03 -4.13
N VAL A 694 -5.56 10.14 -4.82
CA VAL A 694 -4.54 11.13 -4.50
C VAL A 694 -5.17 12.30 -3.77
N PRO A 695 -4.87 12.53 -2.47
CA PRO A 695 -5.30 13.73 -1.79
C PRO A 695 -4.62 14.96 -2.38
N ARG A 696 -5.41 15.99 -2.64
CA ARG A 696 -4.87 17.29 -3.09
C ARG A 696 -4.13 17.99 -1.97
N HIS A 697 -4.61 17.83 -0.74
CA HIS A 697 -4.04 18.43 0.46
C HIS A 697 -3.78 17.37 1.53
N THR A 698 -2.61 17.44 2.14
CA THR A 698 -2.27 16.73 3.37
C THR A 698 -1.70 17.73 4.36
N MET A 699 -2.15 17.69 5.60
CA MET A 699 -1.63 18.58 6.64
C MET A 699 -1.58 17.93 8.01
N SER A 700 -0.59 18.33 8.80
CA SER A 700 -0.50 18.00 10.21
C SER A 700 0.09 19.20 10.96
N ALA A 701 -0.53 19.60 12.06
CA ALA A 701 0.03 20.56 12.99
C ALA A 701 0.00 19.97 14.39
N THR A 702 1.14 19.97 15.07
CA THR A 702 1.31 19.35 16.39
C THR A 702 1.92 20.35 17.35
N ALA A 703 1.35 20.43 18.55
CA ALA A 703 1.92 21.17 19.68
C ALA A 703 2.10 20.18 20.85
N TYR A 704 3.27 20.20 21.46
CA TYR A 704 3.60 19.34 22.59
C TYR A 704 4.32 20.17 23.65
N TYR A 705 3.75 20.19 24.88
CA TYR A 705 4.31 20.93 26.00
C TYR A 705 4.63 19.99 27.16
N ARG A 706 5.85 20.00 27.65
CA ARG A 706 6.32 19.22 28.81
C ARG A 706 6.54 20.16 30.00
N GLN A 707 5.85 19.89 31.08
CA GLN A 707 6.00 20.55 32.37
C GLN A 707 6.75 19.62 33.35
N PRO A 708 8.04 19.83 33.64
CA PRO A 708 8.72 19.17 34.75
C PRO A 708 8.03 19.52 36.06
N THR A 709 7.97 18.57 36.99
CA THR A 709 7.39 18.79 38.32
C THR A 709 8.50 18.64 39.38
N GLY A 710 8.36 19.31 40.53
CA GLY A 710 9.23 19.12 41.67
C GLY A 710 8.87 17.92 42.55
N CYS A 711 8.03 17.00 42.06
CA CYS A 711 7.53 15.88 42.83
C CYS A 711 8.38 14.62 42.57
N ASP A 712 8.82 13.93 43.66
CA ASP A 712 9.60 12.72 43.53
C ASP A 712 8.91 11.58 42.79
N LEU A 713 7.58 11.50 42.87
CA LEU A 713 6.81 10.46 42.20
C LEU A 713 6.48 10.81 40.74
N LEU A 714 6.16 12.07 40.46
CA LEU A 714 5.77 12.55 39.13
C LEU A 714 6.87 13.47 38.58
N ARG A 715 7.69 12.96 37.65
CA ARG A 715 8.80 13.70 37.06
C ARG A 715 8.36 14.81 36.13
N SER A 716 7.41 14.50 35.26
CA SER A 716 6.87 15.48 34.31
C SER A 716 5.44 15.15 33.91
N LEU A 717 4.72 16.20 33.50
CA LEU A 717 3.42 16.12 32.88
C LEU A 717 3.51 16.74 31.49
N SER A 718 3.08 16.03 30.46
CA SER A 718 3.13 16.50 29.09
C SER A 718 1.75 16.59 28.47
N PHE A 719 1.53 17.59 27.64
CA PHE A 719 0.29 17.83 26.93
C PHE A 719 0.56 17.87 25.43
N GLY A 720 -0.16 17.07 24.67
CA GLY A 720 -0.07 17.02 23.23
C GLY A 720 -1.39 17.38 22.56
N ALA A 721 -1.32 18.08 21.43
CA ALA A 721 -2.45 18.32 20.55
C ALA A 721 -2.00 18.18 19.10
N ARG A 722 -2.81 17.55 18.26
CA ARG A 722 -2.54 17.39 16.84
C ARG A 722 -3.79 17.62 16.02
N VAL A 723 -3.70 18.51 15.05
CA VAL A 723 -4.68 18.64 13.96
C VAL A 723 -4.10 17.91 12.76
N LYS A 724 -4.87 17.02 12.15
CA LYS A 724 -4.52 16.34 10.91
C LYS A 724 -5.63 16.49 9.89
N GLY A 725 -5.27 16.75 8.63
CA GLY A 725 -6.23 16.95 7.56
C GLY A 725 -5.76 16.31 6.27
N VAL A 726 -6.71 15.76 5.55
CA VAL A 726 -6.50 15.10 4.26
C VAL A 726 -7.69 15.42 3.37
N GLY A 727 -7.46 15.52 2.08
CA GLY A 727 -8.60 15.50 1.19
C GLY A 727 -8.54 16.39 0.02
N ASP A 728 -9.71 16.55 -0.48
CA ASP A 728 -10.09 16.77 -1.84
C ASP A 728 -9.55 15.61 -2.70
N ILE A 729 -10.20 14.42 -2.53
CA ILE A 729 -9.83 13.15 -3.17
C ILE A 729 -10.91 12.77 -4.15
N MET A 730 -10.54 12.38 -5.38
CA MET A 730 -11.41 11.68 -6.32
C MET A 730 -11.23 10.17 -6.17
N TRP A 731 -12.34 9.44 -6.27
CA TRP A 731 -12.35 7.98 -6.09
C TRP A 731 -12.48 7.20 -7.39
N ASP A 732 -12.79 7.89 -8.50
CA ASP A 732 -12.96 7.31 -9.84
C ASP A 732 -12.23 8.15 -10.90
N GLU A 733 -11.92 7.54 -12.03
CA GLU A 733 -11.21 8.17 -13.16
C GLU A 733 -12.07 9.25 -13.85
N ALA A 734 -13.40 9.10 -13.81
CA ALA A 734 -14.36 10.05 -14.37
C ALA A 734 -14.54 11.30 -13.50
N ASN A 735 -13.96 11.32 -12.28
CA ASN A 735 -14.12 12.38 -11.29
C ASN A 735 -15.59 12.69 -10.92
N THR A 736 -16.44 11.65 -10.91
CA THR A 736 -17.86 11.75 -10.55
C THR A 736 -18.16 11.40 -9.10
N PHE A 737 -17.17 10.84 -8.42
CA PHE A 737 -17.25 10.45 -7.02
C PHE A 737 -16.00 10.90 -6.29
N GLY A 738 -16.15 11.77 -5.29
CA GLY A 738 -15.04 12.34 -4.53
C GLY A 738 -15.41 12.63 -3.09
N GLN A 739 -14.46 13.15 -2.36
CA GLN A 739 -14.61 13.61 -0.98
C GLN A 739 -13.84 14.90 -0.79
N ASP A 740 -14.50 15.90 -0.20
CA ASP A 740 -13.90 17.17 0.17
C ASP A 740 -12.85 17.00 1.27
N PHE A 741 -12.05 18.07 1.46
CA PHE A 741 -11.08 18.13 2.54
C PHE A 741 -11.76 17.98 3.91
N TYR A 742 -11.17 17.17 4.78
CA TYR A 742 -11.58 17.02 6.17
C TYR A 742 -10.40 17.14 7.12
N ALA A 743 -10.68 17.53 8.36
CA ALA A 743 -9.69 17.59 9.43
C ALA A 743 -10.22 17.02 10.73
N GLY A 744 -9.33 16.46 11.54
CA GLY A 744 -9.62 15.91 12.85
C GLY A 744 -8.63 16.42 13.90
N LEU A 745 -9.07 16.46 15.15
CA LEU A 745 -8.26 16.85 16.32
C LEU A 745 -7.99 15.63 17.19
N ASP A 746 -6.72 15.40 17.49
CA ASP A 746 -6.27 14.44 18.51
C ASP A 746 -5.62 15.21 19.68
N ALA A 747 -5.74 14.71 20.93
CA ALA A 747 -5.06 15.29 22.07
C ALA A 747 -4.55 14.20 23.03
N SER A 748 -3.51 14.50 23.81
CA SER A 748 -2.93 13.56 24.75
C SER A 748 -2.47 14.25 26.04
N VAL A 749 -2.50 13.49 27.12
CA VAL A 749 -1.86 13.82 28.39
C VAL A 749 -0.97 12.65 28.78
N GLU A 750 0.27 12.96 29.14
CA GLU A 750 1.27 11.97 29.49
C GLU A 750 1.89 12.33 30.85
N ALA A 751 2.01 11.36 31.73
CA ALA A 751 2.63 11.46 33.04
C ALA A 751 3.85 10.52 33.13
N GLU A 752 5.03 11.10 33.29
CA GLU A 752 6.27 10.38 33.52
C GLU A 752 6.50 10.23 35.04
N LEU A 753 6.51 8.98 35.49
CA LEU A 753 6.67 8.64 36.91
C LEU A 753 8.12 8.23 37.23
N LYS A 754 8.44 8.22 38.50
CA LYS A 754 9.69 7.64 39.02
C LYS A 754 9.74 6.15 38.68
N GLY A 755 10.96 5.64 38.37
CA GLY A 755 11.15 4.21 38.03
C GLY A 755 10.87 3.86 36.57
N GLY A 756 10.85 4.87 35.66
CA GLY A 756 10.73 4.62 34.21
C GLY A 756 9.32 4.29 33.73
N VAL A 757 8.30 4.57 34.52
CA VAL A 757 6.91 4.33 34.15
C VAL A 757 6.32 5.58 33.48
N THR A 758 5.70 5.42 32.34
CA THR A 758 4.95 6.47 31.61
C THR A 758 3.51 6.05 31.45
N LEU A 759 2.58 6.91 31.86
CA LEU A 759 1.14 6.74 31.68
C LEU A 759 0.65 7.75 30.64
N THR A 760 -0.09 7.30 29.63
CA THR A 760 -0.60 8.19 28.60
C THR A 760 -2.10 7.98 28.40
N VAL A 761 -2.85 9.09 28.35
CA VAL A 761 -4.26 9.12 27.94
C VAL A 761 -4.34 9.91 26.64
N ARG A 762 -4.97 9.33 25.62
CA ARG A 762 -5.18 9.97 24.33
C ARG A 762 -6.64 9.98 23.92
N GLY A 763 -7.09 11.08 23.35
CA GLY A 763 -8.35 11.18 22.62
C GLY A 763 -8.06 11.35 21.13
N ALA A 764 -8.58 10.47 20.33
CA ALA A 764 -8.45 10.52 18.87
C ALA A 764 -9.76 10.93 18.22
N ASN A 765 -9.68 11.69 17.13
CA ASN A 765 -10.82 12.25 16.41
C ASN A 765 -11.82 12.94 17.37
N LEU A 766 -11.33 13.83 18.22
CA LEU A 766 -12.15 14.53 19.24
C LEU A 766 -13.28 15.37 18.62
N THR A 767 -13.11 15.84 17.40
CA THR A 767 -14.12 16.54 16.61
C THR A 767 -15.25 15.64 16.13
N ASP A 768 -15.10 14.32 16.27
CA ASP A 768 -16.01 13.30 15.73
C ASP A 768 -16.28 13.48 14.22
N THR A 769 -15.25 13.91 13.51
CA THR A 769 -15.29 14.11 12.06
C THR A 769 -15.63 12.81 11.36
N ARG A 770 -16.57 12.85 10.42
CA ARG A 770 -16.99 11.73 9.59
C ARG A 770 -16.44 11.93 8.19
N ALA A 771 -15.67 10.98 7.73
CA ALA A 771 -15.06 10.99 6.40
C ALA A 771 -14.72 9.56 5.97
N HIS A 772 -14.47 9.38 4.70
CA HIS A 772 -14.02 8.10 4.16
C HIS A 772 -12.50 8.06 4.09
N THR A 773 -11.90 6.99 4.57
CA THR A 773 -10.49 6.71 4.32
C THR A 773 -10.28 6.15 2.91
N PHE A 774 -11.31 5.46 2.40
CA PHE A 774 -11.29 4.83 1.10
C PHE A 774 -12.73 4.71 0.56
N ALA A 775 -12.93 4.98 -0.75
CA ALA A 775 -14.18 4.72 -1.42
C ALA A 775 -13.95 4.24 -2.86
N PHE A 776 -14.93 3.59 -3.46
CA PHE A 776 -14.81 3.04 -4.81
C PHE A 776 -16.18 2.76 -5.43
N LEU A 777 -16.17 2.56 -6.75
CA LEU A 777 -17.29 2.09 -7.55
C LEU A 777 -17.10 0.60 -7.89
N SER A 778 -18.14 -0.20 -7.73
CA SER A 778 -18.20 -1.59 -8.18
C SER A 778 -19.63 -1.91 -8.62
N MET A 779 -19.82 -2.51 -9.81
CA MET A 779 -21.13 -2.90 -10.35
C MET A 779 -22.17 -1.74 -10.30
N ASN A 780 -21.74 -0.51 -10.65
CA ASN A 780 -22.54 0.72 -10.55
C ASN A 780 -23.00 1.12 -9.14
N ARG A 781 -22.38 0.55 -8.10
CA ARG A 781 -22.63 0.84 -6.68
C ARG A 781 -21.45 1.58 -6.06
N ARG A 782 -21.76 2.49 -5.13
CA ARG A 782 -20.76 3.25 -4.38
C ARG A 782 -20.56 2.64 -3.01
N PHE A 783 -19.32 2.35 -2.69
CA PHE A 783 -18.90 1.80 -1.39
C PHE A 783 -17.85 2.67 -0.76
N ALA A 784 -17.82 2.71 0.59
CA ALA A 784 -16.79 3.41 1.33
C ALA A 784 -16.45 2.73 2.66
N GLN A 785 -15.21 2.92 3.10
CA GLN A 785 -14.78 2.66 4.46
C GLN A 785 -14.55 3.98 5.19
N ASP A 786 -15.14 4.13 6.36
CA ASP A 786 -15.03 5.34 7.15
C ASP A 786 -13.74 5.36 7.99
N ILE A 787 -13.33 6.57 8.40
CA ILE A 787 -12.31 6.76 9.43
C ILE A 787 -12.88 6.32 10.80
N ALA A 788 -11.99 5.97 11.73
CA ALA A 788 -12.40 5.61 13.09
C ALA A 788 -13.13 6.79 13.77
N PRO A 789 -14.27 6.56 14.45
CA PRO A 789 -14.99 7.58 15.19
C PRO A 789 -14.18 8.04 16.41
N ARG A 790 -14.63 9.11 17.10
CA ARG A 790 -14.01 9.56 18.35
C ARG A 790 -13.88 8.42 19.36
N HIS A 791 -12.67 8.23 19.88
CA HIS A 791 -12.35 7.21 20.87
C HIS A 791 -11.22 7.68 21.79
N PHE A 792 -11.02 6.95 22.89
CA PHE A 792 -9.96 7.22 23.87
C PHE A 792 -9.09 5.98 24.03
N SER A 793 -7.78 6.21 24.26
CA SER A 793 -6.85 5.15 24.62
C SER A 793 -6.10 5.48 25.90
N PHE A 794 -5.71 4.42 26.60
CA PHE A 794 -4.95 4.45 27.85
C PHE A 794 -3.74 3.54 27.64
N ASP A 795 -2.55 4.07 27.82
CA ASP A 795 -1.31 3.33 27.62
C ASP A 795 -0.42 3.44 28.86
N ILE A 796 0.24 2.35 29.20
CA ILE A 796 1.31 2.29 30.18
C ILE A 796 2.58 1.76 29.48
N LYS A 797 3.70 2.42 29.70
CA LYS A 797 5.01 1.99 29.26
C LYS A 797 5.94 1.96 30.47
N TRP A 798 6.73 0.93 30.58
CA TRP A 798 7.69 0.77 31.66
C TRP A 798 9.04 0.36 31.08
N HIS A 799 10.09 1.14 31.41
CA HIS A 799 11.47 0.90 31.07
C HIS A 799 12.29 0.66 32.35
N PHE A 800 13.00 -0.47 32.43
CA PHE A 800 13.82 -0.83 33.59
C PHE A 800 15.08 -1.63 33.22
#